data_36fb6f795d6ac59fff89f400f89af258
#
_entry.id   36fb6f795d6ac59fff89f400f89af258
#
_cell.length_a   1.000
_cell.length_b   1.000
_cell.length_c   1.000
_cell.angle_alpha   90.00
_cell.angle_beta   90.00
_cell.angle_gamma   90.00
#
_symmetry.space_group_name_H-M   'P 1'
#
loop_
_entity.id
_entity.type
_entity.pdbx_description
1 polymer ?
#
loop_
_entity_poly.entity_id
_entity_poly.type
_entity_poly.pdbx_seq_one_letter_code
_entity_poly.pdbx_strand_id
1 'polypeptide(L)'
;MIALGVAVRWLHLAAGLGLVGLVTATLLAGRSDRPTALAWEARMLRWARGLVGLVLLTGLATLAHQSTVVTGRAGAALQIGEWTRLLGHSQFGTVWLVRHAVLLLLAALLLLREREESTADRLALRGEAWLLAGVGTAAMAWAGHAAAVEGVGLPAALLDALHLLAAGAWLGALLPLAALLRAAARVEGADARPFAVLAVRAFSRLALAVMILLVVTGLANTWFQVGSVPALIGTSYGWLLLAKVSLLIPILLLAQYSRSGLLPRLGGDGDTVGRPAMARLGRFVAAEAGLGLLILLLTTGLSISPPAVHDPVWWPFAQRYAWDVAAALPGGPTRVLVGAQAAFLGVLALVVGLLLPAWRVLLVGAGGLALVTGLWVALPPMSVDAYPTTFRRSAVPYHAVSVAGGAALFRAHCATCHGAGGRGDGPGGAGLPRLPADLTASHTAQHTAGDMFWWLTHGIPAGGMPPFGGALSEEERWDLINFIRTLGAGEQARQMTALVPPGRPWLVAPDFAIAVGPAPPRSLKDLRDRWMTLLVLFTLPESRARLAELAEAYNTVQALGTEVVAVPLGDGRDIIRRLGGRPPMLFPVVTDGAADIAATYTLLARGLGPASPWPRSAPPLHAEFLIDRQGYIRARWLPGSPGPAWDRLATLTDQIQILDKETPAGPAPDEHVH
;
A
#
# COMPACT_ATOMS: atom_id res chain seq x y z
N MET A 1 13.84 -24.90 -3.09
CA MET A 1 12.40 -24.75 -3.39
C MET A 1 12.06 -23.37 -3.96
N ILE A 2 12.54 -22.26 -3.38
CA ILE A 2 12.25 -20.90 -3.85
C ILE A 2 12.64 -20.69 -5.33
N ALA A 3 13.87 -21.04 -5.72
CA ALA A 3 14.33 -20.88 -7.10
C ALA A 3 13.49 -21.66 -8.13
N LEU A 4 13.04 -22.87 -7.78
CA LEU A 4 12.15 -23.67 -8.63
C LEU A 4 10.76 -22.98 -8.76
N GLY A 5 10.22 -22.49 -7.66
CA GLY A 5 8.96 -21.73 -7.67
C GLY A 5 9.03 -20.49 -8.55
N VAL A 6 10.14 -19.73 -8.48
CA VAL A 6 10.40 -18.57 -9.36
C VAL A 6 10.44 -19.01 -10.82
N ALA A 7 11.19 -20.05 -11.15
CA ALA A 7 11.32 -20.52 -12.53
C ALA A 7 9.97 -20.98 -13.11
N VAL A 8 9.19 -21.74 -12.35
CA VAL A 8 7.85 -22.21 -12.77
C VAL A 8 6.91 -21.04 -13.02
N ARG A 9 6.86 -20.08 -12.10
CA ARG A 9 6.01 -18.88 -12.23
C ARG A 9 6.44 -18.01 -13.41
N TRP A 10 7.76 -17.84 -13.59
CA TRP A 10 8.29 -17.10 -14.74
C TRP A 10 7.90 -17.73 -16.08
N LEU A 11 8.10 -19.06 -16.22
CA LEU A 11 7.70 -19.80 -17.42
C LEU A 11 6.19 -19.70 -17.66
N HIS A 12 5.40 -19.83 -16.60
CA HIS A 12 3.95 -19.74 -16.65
C HIS A 12 3.46 -18.37 -17.13
N LEU A 13 4.02 -17.29 -16.59
CA LEU A 13 3.73 -15.92 -16.98
C LEU A 13 4.19 -15.64 -18.41
N ALA A 14 5.43 -16.00 -18.75
CA ALA A 14 6.00 -15.80 -20.07
C ALA A 14 5.21 -16.54 -21.16
N ALA A 15 4.78 -17.77 -20.88
CA ALA A 15 3.98 -18.57 -21.82
C ALA A 15 2.56 -17.99 -22.00
N GLY A 16 1.90 -17.55 -20.91
CA GLY A 16 0.59 -16.91 -20.99
C GLY A 16 0.61 -15.60 -21.78
N LEU A 17 1.54 -14.70 -21.46
CA LEU A 17 1.72 -13.44 -22.19
C LEU A 17 2.18 -13.68 -23.65
N GLY A 18 3.06 -14.67 -23.85
CA GLY A 18 3.51 -15.10 -25.17
C GLY A 18 2.36 -15.55 -26.07
N LEU A 19 1.40 -16.26 -25.50
CA LEU A 19 0.21 -16.74 -26.21
C LEU A 19 -0.68 -15.59 -26.67
N VAL A 20 -1.00 -14.62 -25.80
CA VAL A 20 -1.75 -13.40 -26.14
C VAL A 20 -1.05 -12.63 -27.26
N GLY A 21 0.27 -12.40 -27.12
CA GLY A 21 1.02 -11.63 -28.10
C GLY A 21 1.22 -12.34 -29.44
N LEU A 22 1.38 -13.66 -29.42
CA LEU A 22 1.48 -14.45 -30.64
C LEU A 22 0.20 -14.32 -31.48
N VAL A 23 -0.97 -14.46 -30.85
CA VAL A 23 -2.25 -14.30 -31.57
C VAL A 23 -2.44 -12.84 -31.99
N THR A 24 -2.05 -11.88 -31.16
CA THR A 24 -2.06 -10.44 -31.53
C THR A 24 -1.20 -10.19 -32.78
N ALA A 25 0.02 -10.74 -32.84
CA ALA A 25 0.91 -10.58 -33.99
C ALA A 25 0.31 -11.19 -35.28
N THR A 26 -0.35 -12.35 -35.19
CA THR A 26 -1.02 -12.98 -36.37
C THR A 26 -2.24 -12.20 -36.82
N LEU A 27 -3.00 -11.58 -35.89
CA LEU A 27 -4.14 -10.71 -36.23
C LEU A 27 -3.65 -9.42 -36.93
N LEU A 28 -2.60 -8.78 -36.39
CA LEU A 28 -2.03 -7.55 -36.96
C LEU A 28 -1.35 -7.74 -38.31
N ALA A 29 -0.72 -8.89 -38.53
CA ALA A 29 -0.07 -9.21 -39.79
C ALA A 29 -1.10 -9.37 -40.95
N GLY A 30 -2.32 -9.74 -40.61
CA GLY A 30 -3.38 -9.94 -41.63
C GLY A 30 -3.16 -11.22 -42.42
N ARG A 31 -3.36 -11.15 -43.73
CA ARG A 31 -3.31 -12.28 -44.64
C ARG A 31 -2.26 -12.09 -45.73
N SER A 32 -1.69 -13.22 -46.14
CA SER A 32 -0.87 -13.30 -47.34
C SER A 32 -0.87 -14.74 -47.84
N ASP A 33 -1.02 -14.89 -49.17
CA ASP A 33 -0.92 -16.19 -49.82
C ASP A 33 0.52 -16.50 -50.27
N ARG A 34 1.49 -15.69 -49.84
CA ARG A 34 2.90 -15.88 -50.17
C ARG A 34 3.49 -17.07 -49.39
N PRO A 35 4.32 -17.91 -50.02
CA PRO A 35 4.83 -19.14 -49.41
C PRO A 35 5.54 -18.90 -48.07
N THR A 36 6.36 -17.87 -47.97
CA THR A 36 7.09 -17.54 -46.73
C THR A 36 6.15 -17.07 -45.62
N ALA A 37 5.10 -16.29 -45.93
CA ALA A 37 4.11 -15.86 -44.96
C ALA A 37 3.29 -17.03 -44.44
N LEU A 38 2.85 -17.94 -45.32
CA LEU A 38 2.12 -19.18 -44.95
C LEU A 38 3.02 -20.08 -44.07
N ALA A 39 4.30 -20.22 -44.38
CA ALA A 39 5.24 -20.98 -43.57
C ALA A 39 5.44 -20.37 -42.18
N TRP A 40 5.43 -19.02 -42.09
CA TRP A 40 5.45 -18.29 -40.80
C TRP A 40 4.14 -18.55 -40.03
N GLU A 41 2.97 -18.42 -40.64
CA GLU A 41 1.69 -18.67 -39.98
C GLU A 41 1.59 -20.10 -39.44
N ALA A 42 2.00 -21.11 -40.21
CA ALA A 42 2.04 -22.51 -39.76
C ALA A 42 2.99 -22.71 -38.59
N ARG A 43 4.11 -21.96 -38.54
CA ARG A 43 5.03 -21.94 -37.39
C ARG A 43 4.36 -21.31 -36.18
N MET A 44 3.62 -20.20 -36.33
CA MET A 44 2.91 -19.54 -35.23
C MET A 44 1.85 -20.46 -34.62
N LEU A 45 1.13 -21.21 -35.41
CA LEU A 45 0.16 -22.19 -34.91
C LEU A 45 0.83 -23.29 -34.09
N ARG A 46 2.01 -23.82 -34.55
CA ARG A 46 2.79 -24.77 -33.75
C ARG A 46 3.26 -24.17 -32.43
N TRP A 47 3.72 -22.91 -32.43
CA TRP A 47 4.13 -22.21 -31.22
C TRP A 47 2.93 -21.99 -30.29
N ALA A 48 1.76 -21.63 -30.80
CA ALA A 48 0.54 -21.47 -30.00
C ALA A 48 0.19 -22.78 -29.26
N ARG A 49 0.19 -23.91 -29.97
CA ARG A 49 -0.06 -25.25 -29.39
C ARG A 49 0.98 -25.59 -28.30
N GLY A 50 2.26 -25.33 -28.55
CA GLY A 50 3.33 -25.52 -27.58
C GLY A 50 3.18 -24.63 -26.34
N LEU A 51 2.83 -23.36 -26.53
CA LEU A 51 2.61 -22.41 -25.41
C LEU A 51 1.39 -22.78 -24.58
N VAL A 52 0.27 -23.21 -25.17
CA VAL A 52 -0.89 -23.70 -24.42
C VAL A 52 -0.54 -24.91 -23.58
N GLY A 53 0.17 -25.89 -24.18
CA GLY A 53 0.68 -27.04 -23.42
C GLY A 53 1.59 -26.63 -22.27
N LEU A 54 2.49 -25.68 -22.50
CA LEU A 54 3.41 -25.16 -21.47
C LEU A 54 2.65 -24.45 -20.34
N VAL A 55 1.64 -23.62 -20.66
CA VAL A 55 0.82 -22.94 -19.66
C VAL A 55 0.05 -23.94 -18.80
N LEU A 56 -0.53 -24.97 -19.40
CA LEU A 56 -1.26 -26.02 -18.67
C LEU A 56 -0.33 -26.80 -17.74
N LEU A 57 0.84 -27.23 -18.22
CA LEU A 57 1.83 -27.95 -17.43
C LEU A 57 2.40 -27.10 -16.28
N THR A 58 2.78 -25.86 -16.58
CA THR A 58 3.28 -24.94 -15.55
C THR A 58 2.18 -24.51 -14.58
N GLY A 59 0.92 -24.51 -15.00
CA GLY A 59 -0.25 -24.30 -14.15
C GLY A 59 -0.41 -25.41 -13.11
N LEU A 60 -0.24 -26.68 -13.49
CA LEU A 60 -0.20 -27.81 -12.56
C LEU A 60 0.99 -27.68 -11.58
N ALA A 61 2.16 -27.33 -12.11
CA ALA A 61 3.36 -27.12 -11.26
C ALA A 61 3.16 -25.95 -10.28
N THR A 62 2.43 -24.89 -10.69
CA THR A 62 2.07 -23.77 -9.81
C THR A 62 1.11 -24.22 -8.71
N LEU A 63 0.12 -25.06 -9.01
CA LEU A 63 -0.80 -25.63 -8.01
C LEU A 63 -0.04 -26.48 -6.99
N ALA A 64 0.84 -27.37 -7.45
CA ALA A 64 1.71 -28.20 -6.61
C ALA A 64 2.61 -27.34 -5.71
N HIS A 65 3.22 -26.27 -6.24
CA HIS A 65 4.03 -25.35 -5.44
C HIS A 65 3.18 -24.57 -4.43
N GLN A 66 1.98 -24.10 -4.81
CA GLN A 66 1.10 -23.36 -3.91
C GLN A 66 0.64 -24.21 -2.73
N SER A 67 0.39 -25.52 -2.93
CA SER A 67 0.07 -26.43 -1.83
C SER A 67 1.22 -26.54 -0.80
N THR A 68 2.48 -26.46 -1.25
CA THR A 68 3.64 -26.43 -0.32
C THR A 68 3.74 -25.11 0.44
N VAL A 69 3.43 -23.99 -0.20
CA VAL A 69 3.45 -22.65 0.44
C VAL A 69 2.40 -22.57 1.54
N VAL A 70 1.16 -22.98 1.24
CA VAL A 70 0.04 -22.89 2.20
C VAL A 70 0.22 -23.84 3.39
N THR A 71 0.77 -25.05 3.17
CA THR A 71 0.92 -26.05 4.24
C THR A 71 2.27 -25.97 4.97
N GLY A 72 3.25 -25.24 4.44
CA GLY A 72 4.64 -25.24 4.93
C GLY A 72 5.38 -26.58 4.72
N ARG A 73 4.77 -27.57 4.04
CA ARG A 73 5.32 -28.94 3.88
C ARG A 73 5.67 -29.23 2.43
N ALA A 74 6.92 -29.59 2.15
CA ALA A 74 7.37 -29.95 0.80
C ALA A 74 6.58 -31.12 0.18
N GLY A 75 6.22 -32.13 0.99
CA GLY A 75 5.46 -33.29 0.56
C GLY A 75 4.04 -32.98 0.06
N ALA A 76 3.47 -31.84 0.42
CA ALA A 76 2.14 -31.43 -0.02
C ALA A 76 2.04 -31.24 -1.55
N ALA A 77 3.17 -31.00 -2.22
CA ALA A 77 3.25 -30.91 -3.69
C ALA A 77 2.70 -32.13 -4.42
N LEU A 78 2.76 -33.32 -3.81
CA LEU A 78 2.31 -34.57 -4.41
C LEU A 78 1.04 -35.13 -3.75
N GLN A 79 0.42 -34.43 -2.84
CA GLN A 79 -0.77 -34.88 -2.11
C GLN A 79 -2.05 -34.36 -2.77
N ILE A 80 -2.79 -35.24 -3.45
CA ILE A 80 -4.04 -34.88 -4.14
C ILE A 80 -5.07 -34.26 -3.18
N GLY A 81 -5.13 -34.72 -1.92
CA GLY A 81 -6.03 -34.16 -0.91
C GLY A 81 -5.76 -32.68 -0.58
N GLU A 82 -4.49 -32.25 -0.62
CA GLU A 82 -4.16 -30.83 -0.43
C GLU A 82 -4.52 -30.00 -1.68
N TRP A 83 -4.38 -30.58 -2.87
CA TRP A 83 -4.82 -29.92 -4.10
C TRP A 83 -6.33 -29.73 -4.13
N THR A 84 -7.12 -30.77 -3.81
CA THR A 84 -8.59 -30.67 -3.79
C THR A 84 -9.07 -29.66 -2.74
N ARG A 85 -8.41 -29.60 -1.58
CA ARG A 85 -8.71 -28.61 -0.55
C ARG A 85 -8.41 -27.19 -1.06
N LEU A 86 -7.25 -26.97 -1.66
CA LEU A 86 -6.86 -25.67 -2.21
C LEU A 86 -7.81 -25.23 -3.33
N LEU A 87 -8.16 -26.14 -4.24
CA LEU A 87 -9.08 -25.87 -5.36
C LEU A 87 -10.51 -25.56 -4.89
N GLY A 88 -11.00 -26.25 -3.85
CA GLY A 88 -12.40 -26.11 -3.40
C GLY A 88 -12.63 -24.97 -2.39
N HIS A 89 -11.58 -24.52 -1.67
CA HIS A 89 -11.76 -23.61 -0.53
C HIS A 89 -10.88 -22.35 -0.59
N SER A 90 -10.31 -22.01 -1.76
CA SER A 90 -9.53 -20.79 -1.89
C SER A 90 -9.88 -20.01 -3.16
N GLN A 91 -9.74 -18.67 -3.10
CA GLN A 91 -9.84 -17.80 -4.26
C GLN A 91 -8.86 -18.19 -5.37
N PHE A 92 -7.63 -18.52 -4.99
CA PHE A 92 -6.61 -19.04 -5.92
C PHE A 92 -7.12 -20.27 -6.67
N GLY A 93 -7.72 -21.22 -5.95
CA GLY A 93 -8.28 -22.45 -6.54
C GLY A 93 -9.40 -22.17 -7.54
N THR A 94 -10.35 -21.30 -7.19
CA THR A 94 -11.44 -20.90 -8.09
C THR A 94 -10.90 -20.27 -9.37
N VAL A 95 -9.97 -19.30 -9.25
CA VAL A 95 -9.31 -18.65 -10.40
C VAL A 95 -8.55 -19.67 -11.24
N TRP A 96 -7.83 -20.59 -10.59
CA TRP A 96 -7.09 -21.65 -11.26
C TRP A 96 -8.02 -22.55 -12.11
N LEU A 97 -9.14 -22.99 -11.54
CA LEU A 97 -10.13 -23.85 -12.24
C LEU A 97 -10.73 -23.14 -13.47
N VAL A 98 -11.23 -21.91 -13.29
CA VAL A 98 -11.81 -21.12 -14.39
C VAL A 98 -10.79 -20.92 -15.50
N ARG A 99 -9.57 -20.52 -15.14
CA ARG A 99 -8.49 -20.28 -16.08
C ARG A 99 -8.09 -21.51 -16.84
N HIS A 100 -7.94 -22.67 -16.17
CA HIS A 100 -7.57 -23.93 -16.83
C HIS A 100 -8.69 -24.46 -17.73
N ALA A 101 -9.96 -24.27 -17.36
CA ALA A 101 -11.09 -24.58 -18.23
C ALA A 101 -11.03 -23.76 -19.54
N VAL A 102 -10.76 -22.45 -19.46
CA VAL A 102 -10.61 -21.57 -20.63
C VAL A 102 -9.40 -21.99 -21.48
N LEU A 103 -8.26 -22.36 -20.85
CA LEU A 103 -7.08 -22.79 -21.57
C LEU A 103 -7.24 -24.17 -22.22
N LEU A 104 -8.00 -25.08 -21.60
CA LEU A 104 -8.36 -26.37 -22.20
C LEU A 104 -9.30 -26.19 -23.40
N LEU A 105 -10.25 -25.24 -23.32
CA LEU A 105 -11.09 -24.87 -24.45
C LEU A 105 -10.26 -24.29 -25.60
N LEU A 106 -9.27 -23.42 -25.29
CA LEU A 106 -8.32 -22.91 -26.28
C LEU A 106 -7.47 -24.05 -26.89
N ALA A 107 -6.99 -24.99 -26.07
CA ALA A 107 -6.26 -26.15 -26.57
C ALA A 107 -7.11 -27.00 -27.55
N ALA A 108 -8.36 -27.26 -27.17
CA ALA A 108 -9.32 -27.98 -28.04
C ALA A 108 -9.56 -27.21 -29.35
N LEU A 109 -9.76 -25.90 -29.28
CA LEU A 109 -9.93 -25.03 -30.45
C LEU A 109 -8.73 -25.14 -31.42
N LEU A 110 -7.49 -25.04 -30.89
CA LEU A 110 -6.27 -25.08 -31.71
C LEU A 110 -5.91 -26.47 -32.23
N LEU A 111 -6.41 -27.55 -31.61
CA LEU A 111 -6.16 -28.94 -32.04
C LEU A 111 -7.23 -29.46 -32.98
N LEU A 112 -8.51 -29.13 -32.76
CA LEU A 112 -9.65 -29.73 -33.50
C LEU A 112 -9.93 -29.02 -34.81
N ARG A 113 -9.62 -27.73 -34.94
CA ARG A 113 -9.80 -26.94 -36.15
C ARG A 113 -8.56 -26.94 -37.07
N GLU A 114 -8.09 -28.12 -37.47
CA GLU A 114 -6.89 -28.23 -38.33
C GLU A 114 -7.17 -27.97 -39.82
N ARG A 115 -8.41 -28.17 -40.28
CA ARG A 115 -8.81 -28.05 -41.69
C ARG A 115 -9.75 -26.89 -41.89
N GLU A 116 -9.20 -25.74 -42.13
CA GLU A 116 -9.95 -24.53 -42.42
C GLU A 116 -10.03 -24.32 -43.94
N GLU A 117 -11.21 -24.39 -44.46
CA GLU A 117 -11.46 -24.26 -45.90
C GLU A 117 -11.64 -22.80 -46.32
N SER A 118 -12.08 -21.92 -45.42
CA SER A 118 -12.38 -20.53 -45.72
C SER A 118 -11.51 -19.50 -44.98
N THR A 119 -11.50 -18.30 -45.54
CA THR A 119 -10.84 -17.12 -44.96
C THR A 119 -11.51 -16.62 -43.69
N ALA A 120 -12.84 -16.64 -43.68
CA ALA A 120 -13.63 -16.19 -42.56
C ALA A 120 -13.37 -17.08 -41.34
N ASP A 121 -13.23 -18.40 -41.55
CA ASP A 121 -12.96 -19.36 -40.48
C ASP A 121 -11.60 -19.13 -39.83
N ARG A 122 -10.56 -18.78 -40.61
CA ARG A 122 -9.23 -18.45 -40.08
C ARG A 122 -9.23 -17.18 -39.28
N LEU A 123 -9.96 -16.14 -39.68
CA LEU A 123 -10.07 -14.90 -38.94
C LEU A 123 -10.86 -15.10 -37.64
N ALA A 124 -11.95 -15.86 -37.70
CA ALA A 124 -12.74 -16.24 -36.54
C ALA A 124 -11.91 -17.02 -35.53
N LEU A 125 -11.15 -18.05 -35.98
CA LEU A 125 -10.27 -18.81 -35.13
C LEU A 125 -9.23 -17.92 -34.39
N ARG A 126 -8.62 -16.98 -35.11
CA ARG A 126 -7.64 -16.05 -34.48
C ARG A 126 -8.32 -15.14 -33.45
N GLY A 127 -9.54 -14.64 -33.74
CA GLY A 127 -10.34 -13.84 -32.82
C GLY A 127 -10.75 -14.63 -31.58
N GLU A 128 -11.27 -15.85 -31.76
CA GLU A 128 -11.63 -16.76 -30.66
C GLU A 128 -10.41 -17.13 -29.81
N ALA A 129 -9.28 -17.47 -30.43
CA ALA A 129 -8.04 -17.77 -29.76
C ALA A 129 -7.49 -16.56 -28.98
N TRP A 130 -7.61 -15.35 -29.54
CA TRP A 130 -7.22 -14.11 -28.86
C TRP A 130 -8.09 -13.86 -27.64
N LEU A 131 -9.40 -14.03 -27.74
CA LEU A 131 -10.35 -13.86 -26.65
C LEU A 131 -10.05 -14.85 -25.50
N LEU A 132 -9.91 -16.15 -25.84
CA LEU A 132 -9.64 -17.19 -24.83
C LEU A 132 -8.28 -17.00 -24.18
N ALA A 133 -7.22 -16.69 -24.94
CA ALA A 133 -5.90 -16.39 -24.41
C ALA A 133 -5.94 -15.14 -23.51
N GLY A 134 -6.68 -14.11 -23.92
CA GLY A 134 -6.89 -12.88 -23.17
C GLY A 134 -7.60 -13.12 -21.84
N VAL A 135 -8.73 -13.81 -21.86
CA VAL A 135 -9.48 -14.15 -20.64
C VAL A 135 -8.64 -15.00 -19.69
N GLY A 136 -7.96 -16.03 -20.22
CA GLY A 136 -7.08 -16.88 -19.41
C GLY A 136 -5.89 -16.13 -18.81
N THR A 137 -5.41 -15.07 -19.46
CA THR A 137 -4.31 -14.22 -18.93
C THR A 137 -4.84 -13.18 -17.96
N ALA A 138 -5.93 -12.49 -18.27
CA ALA A 138 -6.56 -11.50 -17.40
C ALA A 138 -6.99 -12.09 -16.06
N ALA A 139 -7.49 -13.33 -16.05
CA ALA A 139 -7.89 -14.03 -14.82
C ALA A 139 -6.76 -14.15 -13.78
N MET A 140 -5.49 -14.06 -14.18
CA MET A 140 -4.35 -14.09 -13.24
C MET A 140 -4.39 -12.95 -12.23
N ALA A 141 -4.95 -11.78 -12.60
CA ALA A 141 -5.03 -10.61 -11.72
C ALA A 141 -5.83 -10.89 -10.44
N TRP A 142 -6.84 -11.78 -10.52
CA TRP A 142 -7.65 -12.16 -9.35
C TRP A 142 -6.97 -13.14 -8.39
N ALA A 143 -5.86 -13.73 -8.79
CA ALA A 143 -5.02 -14.57 -7.91
C ALA A 143 -3.80 -13.81 -7.35
N GLY A 144 -3.63 -12.53 -7.68
CA GLY A 144 -2.53 -11.67 -7.28
C GLY A 144 -2.85 -10.73 -6.11
N HIS A 145 -1.85 -9.98 -5.68
CA HIS A 145 -1.98 -8.99 -4.58
C HIS A 145 -3.01 -7.89 -4.88
N ALA A 146 -3.24 -7.55 -6.16
CA ALA A 146 -4.18 -6.51 -6.54
C ALA A 146 -5.63 -6.80 -6.07
N ALA A 147 -6.05 -8.07 -6.12
CA ALA A 147 -7.39 -8.47 -5.69
C ALA A 147 -7.56 -8.48 -4.15
N ALA A 148 -6.46 -8.45 -3.40
CA ALA A 148 -6.46 -8.46 -1.93
C ALA A 148 -6.42 -7.05 -1.31
N VAL A 149 -6.38 -5.98 -2.11
CA VAL A 149 -6.36 -4.61 -1.60
C VAL A 149 -7.72 -4.26 -1.00
N GLU A 150 -7.76 -3.98 0.29
CA GLU A 150 -9.00 -3.65 1.01
C GLU A 150 -9.72 -2.43 0.40
N GLY A 151 -11.04 -2.52 0.28
CA GLY A 151 -11.90 -1.44 -0.22
C GLY A 151 -11.86 -1.19 -1.74
N VAL A 152 -10.77 -1.58 -2.44
CA VAL A 152 -10.57 -1.33 -3.88
C VAL A 152 -10.07 -2.56 -4.65
N GLY A 153 -10.25 -3.76 -4.12
CA GLY A 153 -9.75 -5.00 -4.74
C GLY A 153 -10.25 -5.24 -6.17
N LEU A 154 -11.51 -4.97 -6.46
CA LEU A 154 -12.05 -5.13 -7.83
C LEU A 154 -11.46 -4.12 -8.83
N PRO A 155 -11.44 -2.80 -8.60
CA PRO A 155 -10.75 -1.85 -9.45
C PRO A 155 -9.27 -2.17 -9.65
N ALA A 156 -8.56 -2.53 -8.59
CA ALA A 156 -7.14 -2.88 -8.64
C ALA A 156 -6.90 -4.14 -9.50
N ALA A 157 -7.71 -5.19 -9.34
CA ALA A 157 -7.64 -6.39 -10.16
C ALA A 157 -7.94 -6.13 -11.65
N LEU A 158 -8.91 -5.25 -11.96
CA LEU A 158 -9.21 -4.86 -13.34
C LEU A 158 -8.05 -4.09 -13.98
N LEU A 159 -7.40 -3.17 -13.24
CA LEU A 159 -6.21 -2.46 -13.72
C LEU A 159 -5.04 -3.41 -13.94
N ASP A 160 -4.83 -4.38 -13.05
CA ASP A 160 -3.79 -5.40 -13.22
C ASP A 160 -4.09 -6.33 -14.42
N ALA A 161 -5.35 -6.72 -14.62
CA ALA A 161 -5.76 -7.47 -15.80
C ALA A 161 -5.48 -6.72 -17.12
N LEU A 162 -5.77 -5.41 -17.16
CA LEU A 162 -5.44 -4.56 -18.29
C LEU A 162 -3.91 -4.45 -18.50
N HIS A 163 -3.15 -4.35 -17.42
CA HIS A 163 -1.69 -4.34 -17.47
C HIS A 163 -1.13 -5.65 -18.06
N LEU A 164 -1.65 -6.80 -17.62
CA LEU A 164 -1.26 -8.11 -18.14
C LEU A 164 -1.62 -8.28 -19.62
N LEU A 165 -2.81 -7.87 -20.04
CA LEU A 165 -3.24 -7.92 -21.44
C LEU A 165 -2.38 -7.03 -22.32
N ALA A 166 -2.09 -5.80 -21.87
CA ALA A 166 -1.21 -4.87 -22.54
C ALA A 166 0.23 -5.43 -22.67
N ALA A 167 0.76 -5.98 -21.58
CA ALA A 167 2.07 -6.64 -21.57
C ALA A 167 2.10 -7.84 -22.55
N GLY A 168 1.05 -8.65 -22.56
CA GLY A 168 0.92 -9.76 -23.48
C GLY A 168 0.88 -9.32 -24.96
N ALA A 169 0.03 -8.34 -25.27
CA ALA A 169 -0.10 -7.82 -26.63
C ALA A 169 1.20 -7.19 -27.16
N TRP A 170 1.98 -6.55 -26.29
CA TRP A 170 3.25 -5.95 -26.66
C TRP A 170 4.40 -6.96 -26.63
N LEU A 171 4.77 -7.47 -25.48
CA LEU A 171 5.96 -8.32 -25.28
C LEU A 171 5.81 -9.68 -26.00
N GLY A 172 4.64 -10.30 -25.90
CA GLY A 172 4.39 -11.60 -26.51
C GLY A 172 4.41 -11.57 -28.03
N ALA A 173 4.14 -10.41 -28.66
CA ALA A 173 4.19 -10.24 -30.11
C ALA A 173 5.61 -10.06 -30.67
N LEU A 174 6.59 -9.68 -29.85
CA LEU A 174 7.94 -9.37 -30.33
C LEU A 174 8.65 -10.57 -30.95
N LEU A 175 8.57 -11.76 -30.34
CA LEU A 175 9.21 -12.97 -30.89
C LEU A 175 8.58 -13.42 -32.20
N PRO A 176 7.27 -13.49 -32.37
CA PRO A 176 6.60 -13.69 -33.66
C PRO A 176 7.05 -12.73 -34.74
N LEU A 177 7.10 -11.43 -34.42
CA LEU A 177 7.53 -10.39 -35.37
C LEU A 177 9.01 -10.50 -35.72
N ALA A 178 9.88 -10.78 -34.74
CA ALA A 178 11.29 -11.02 -35.01
C ALA A 178 11.50 -12.23 -35.94
N ALA A 179 10.70 -13.30 -35.77
CA ALA A 179 10.72 -14.47 -36.62
C ALA A 179 10.28 -14.13 -38.05
N LEU A 180 9.23 -13.31 -38.24
CA LEU A 180 8.77 -12.83 -39.52
C LEU A 180 9.83 -11.97 -40.22
N LEU A 181 10.38 -10.98 -39.53
CA LEU A 181 11.42 -10.10 -40.05
C LEU A 181 12.68 -10.86 -40.47
N ARG A 182 13.09 -11.87 -39.68
CA ARG A 182 14.23 -12.74 -40.02
C ARG A 182 13.95 -13.58 -41.25
N ALA A 183 12.71 -14.11 -41.39
CA ALA A 183 12.33 -14.86 -42.58
C ALA A 183 12.33 -13.97 -43.84
N ALA A 184 11.72 -12.81 -43.79
CA ALA A 184 11.61 -11.85 -44.90
C ALA A 184 12.95 -11.19 -45.26
N ALA A 185 13.95 -11.17 -44.35
CA ALA A 185 15.29 -10.66 -44.63
C ALA A 185 16.16 -11.65 -45.42
N ARG A 186 15.80 -12.92 -45.55
CA ARG A 186 16.47 -13.92 -46.36
C ARG A 186 16.22 -13.70 -47.86
N VAL A 187 17.06 -14.23 -48.70
CA VAL A 187 16.88 -14.14 -50.17
C VAL A 187 15.61 -14.87 -50.58
N GLU A 188 15.41 -16.08 -50.05
CA GLU A 188 14.26 -16.96 -50.32
C GLU A 188 12.95 -16.39 -49.74
N GLY A 189 13.03 -15.43 -48.80
CA GLY A 189 11.87 -14.81 -48.15
C GLY A 189 11.49 -13.45 -48.73
N ALA A 190 12.03 -13.09 -49.87
CA ALA A 190 11.73 -11.81 -50.56
C ALA A 190 10.24 -11.60 -50.85
N ASP A 191 9.49 -12.67 -51.10
CA ASP A 191 8.05 -12.69 -51.32
C ASP A 191 7.22 -12.13 -50.16
N ALA A 192 7.70 -12.33 -48.92
CA ALA A 192 7.01 -11.88 -47.70
C ALA A 192 7.39 -10.47 -47.22
N ARG A 193 8.29 -9.75 -47.89
CA ARG A 193 8.73 -8.41 -47.43
C ARG A 193 7.60 -7.41 -47.29
N PRO A 194 6.69 -7.23 -48.29
CA PRO A 194 5.57 -6.32 -48.14
C PRO A 194 4.68 -6.67 -46.95
N PHE A 195 4.42 -7.96 -46.75
CA PHE A 195 3.65 -8.49 -45.64
C PHE A 195 4.31 -8.16 -44.29
N ALA A 196 5.63 -8.39 -44.16
CA ALA A 196 6.40 -8.07 -42.95
C ALA A 196 6.39 -6.57 -42.63
N VAL A 197 6.50 -5.69 -43.67
CA VAL A 197 6.44 -4.23 -43.48
C VAL A 197 5.07 -3.79 -42.97
N LEU A 198 3.97 -4.33 -43.53
CA LEU A 198 2.63 -4.04 -43.05
C LEU A 198 2.43 -4.48 -41.61
N ALA A 199 2.82 -5.72 -41.29
CA ALA A 199 2.73 -6.27 -39.92
C ALA A 199 3.47 -5.41 -38.90
N VAL A 200 4.71 -5.01 -39.19
CA VAL A 200 5.51 -4.19 -38.28
C VAL A 200 4.95 -2.77 -38.14
N ARG A 201 4.46 -2.16 -39.20
CA ARG A 201 3.79 -0.85 -39.16
C ARG A 201 2.50 -0.90 -38.30
N ALA A 202 1.69 -1.95 -38.46
CA ALA A 202 0.50 -2.16 -37.63
C ALA A 202 0.89 -2.35 -36.15
N PHE A 203 1.88 -3.19 -35.88
CA PHE A 203 2.40 -3.39 -34.53
C PHE A 203 2.98 -2.11 -33.93
N SER A 204 3.75 -1.33 -34.66
CA SER A 204 4.34 -0.07 -34.15
C SER A 204 3.29 0.95 -33.70
N ARG A 205 2.11 0.97 -34.34
CA ARG A 205 0.96 1.80 -33.91
C ARG A 205 0.33 1.25 -32.63
N LEU A 206 0.07 -0.06 -32.59
CA LEU A 206 -0.45 -0.73 -31.40
C LEU A 206 0.50 -0.57 -30.22
N ALA A 207 1.80 -0.79 -30.43
CA ALA A 207 2.81 -0.71 -29.37
C ALA A 207 2.86 0.65 -28.68
N LEU A 208 2.62 1.76 -29.40
CA LEU A 208 2.54 3.08 -28.80
C LEU A 208 1.34 3.20 -27.84
N ALA A 209 0.16 2.79 -28.28
CA ALA A 209 -1.05 2.84 -27.45
C ALA A 209 -0.94 1.92 -26.23
N VAL A 210 -0.43 0.70 -26.45
CA VAL A 210 -0.22 -0.28 -25.38
C VAL A 210 0.84 0.18 -24.38
N MET A 211 1.90 0.85 -24.83
CA MET A 211 2.91 1.40 -23.92
C MET A 211 2.35 2.50 -23.03
N ILE A 212 1.50 3.38 -23.56
CA ILE A 212 0.79 4.39 -22.75
C ILE A 212 -0.09 3.67 -21.70
N LEU A 213 -0.83 2.65 -22.11
CA LEU A 213 -1.67 1.86 -21.20
C LEU A 213 -0.83 1.17 -20.11
N LEU A 214 0.32 0.59 -20.47
CA LEU A 214 1.25 -0.04 -19.53
C LEU A 214 1.80 0.95 -18.49
N VAL A 215 2.13 2.19 -18.92
CA VAL A 215 2.59 3.23 -17.99
C VAL A 215 1.48 3.64 -17.04
N VAL A 216 0.27 3.92 -17.55
CA VAL A 216 -0.86 4.34 -16.72
C VAL A 216 -1.25 3.25 -15.72
N THR A 217 -1.43 2.02 -16.18
CA THR A 217 -1.77 0.89 -15.29
C THR A 217 -0.62 0.53 -14.35
N GLY A 218 0.63 0.68 -14.79
CA GLY A 218 1.81 0.49 -13.96
C GLY A 218 1.92 1.51 -12.82
N LEU A 219 1.61 2.78 -13.09
CA LEU A 219 1.56 3.83 -12.06
C LEU A 219 0.43 3.55 -11.05
N ALA A 220 -0.75 3.14 -11.52
CA ALA A 220 -1.86 2.76 -10.64
C ALA A 220 -1.49 1.56 -9.75
N ASN A 221 -0.91 0.50 -10.33
CA ASN A 221 -0.45 -0.66 -9.56
C ASN A 221 0.64 -0.27 -8.55
N THR A 222 1.54 0.65 -8.92
CA THR A 222 2.56 1.18 -7.99
C THR A 222 1.91 1.92 -6.83
N TRP A 223 0.88 2.72 -7.09
CA TRP A 223 0.13 3.41 -6.04
C TRP A 223 -0.46 2.42 -5.01
N PHE A 224 -1.10 1.34 -5.47
CA PHE A 224 -1.71 0.34 -4.59
C PHE A 224 -0.69 -0.53 -3.86
N GLN A 225 0.44 -0.88 -4.49
CA GLN A 225 1.40 -1.85 -3.94
C GLN A 225 2.55 -1.22 -3.16
N VAL A 226 2.85 0.06 -3.43
CA VAL A 226 3.99 0.78 -2.82
C VAL A 226 3.51 1.91 -1.92
N GLY A 227 2.53 2.69 -2.35
CA GLY A 227 1.84 3.74 -1.59
C GLY A 227 2.69 4.95 -1.21
N SER A 228 4.03 4.84 -1.13
CA SER A 228 4.89 5.95 -0.71
C SER A 228 6.30 5.89 -1.31
N VAL A 229 6.95 7.07 -1.42
CA VAL A 229 8.36 7.15 -1.86
C VAL A 229 9.32 6.44 -0.89
N PRO A 230 9.16 6.56 0.44
CA PRO A 230 9.97 5.78 1.37
C PRO A 230 9.87 4.27 1.16
N ALA A 231 8.68 3.73 0.93
CA ALA A 231 8.49 2.31 0.66
C ALA A 231 9.11 1.89 -0.69
N LEU A 232 9.10 2.77 -1.70
CA LEU A 232 9.77 2.53 -2.99
C LEU A 232 11.30 2.38 -2.84
N ILE A 233 11.91 3.17 -1.96
CA ILE A 233 13.37 3.22 -1.80
C ILE A 233 13.84 2.26 -0.69
N GLY A 234 13.02 2.06 0.34
CA GLY A 234 13.40 1.38 1.57
C GLY A 234 12.98 -0.08 1.68
N THR A 235 12.40 -0.67 0.63
CA THR A 235 11.97 -2.07 0.64
C THR A 235 12.58 -2.88 -0.51
N SER A 236 12.69 -4.19 -0.34
CA SER A 236 13.13 -5.10 -1.40
C SER A 236 12.18 -5.10 -2.59
N TYR A 237 10.88 -5.01 -2.34
CA TYR A 237 9.85 -4.86 -3.39
C TYR A 237 10.09 -3.59 -4.23
N GLY A 238 10.35 -2.46 -3.57
CA GLY A 238 10.60 -1.19 -4.24
C GLY A 238 11.85 -1.25 -5.14
N TRP A 239 12.93 -1.87 -4.69
CA TRP A 239 14.14 -2.05 -5.50
C TRP A 239 13.91 -2.93 -6.73
N LEU A 240 13.15 -4.02 -6.61
CA LEU A 240 12.75 -4.85 -7.76
C LEU A 240 11.91 -4.05 -8.76
N LEU A 241 11.01 -3.21 -8.26
CA LEU A 241 10.19 -2.33 -9.11
C LEU A 241 11.05 -1.28 -9.83
N LEU A 242 12.00 -0.63 -9.14
CA LEU A 242 12.93 0.32 -9.73
C LEU A 242 13.80 -0.35 -10.80
N ALA A 243 14.31 -1.56 -10.55
CA ALA A 243 15.06 -2.33 -11.53
C ALA A 243 14.20 -2.67 -12.76
N LYS A 244 12.94 -3.08 -12.57
CA LYS A 244 11.96 -3.33 -13.65
C LYS A 244 11.73 -2.08 -14.50
N VAL A 245 11.50 -0.92 -13.86
CA VAL A 245 11.27 0.36 -14.56
C VAL A 245 12.52 0.81 -15.28
N SER A 246 13.72 0.65 -14.70
CA SER A 246 14.99 1.00 -15.33
C SER A 246 15.24 0.22 -16.62
N LEU A 247 14.80 -1.04 -16.69
CA LEU A 247 14.90 -1.86 -17.91
C LEU A 247 13.99 -1.36 -19.05
N LEU A 248 12.94 -0.59 -18.76
CA LEU A 248 12.14 0.04 -19.82
C LEU A 248 12.91 1.09 -20.60
N ILE A 249 13.91 1.75 -20.00
CA ILE A 249 14.71 2.81 -20.67
C ILE A 249 15.39 2.27 -21.92
N PRO A 250 16.25 1.24 -21.88
CA PRO A 250 16.87 0.70 -23.08
C PRO A 250 15.84 0.13 -24.07
N ILE A 251 14.73 -0.45 -23.61
CA ILE A 251 13.65 -0.92 -24.51
C ILE A 251 13.05 0.26 -25.27
N LEU A 252 12.69 1.35 -24.60
CA LEU A 252 12.12 2.54 -25.23
C LEU A 252 13.09 3.20 -26.22
N LEU A 253 14.39 3.22 -25.91
CA LEU A 253 15.42 3.73 -26.81
C LEU A 253 15.55 2.86 -28.08
N LEU A 254 15.54 1.52 -27.92
CA LEU A 254 15.53 0.59 -29.05
C LEU A 254 14.25 0.74 -29.91
N ALA A 255 13.09 0.81 -29.27
CA ALA A 255 11.81 1.00 -29.93
C ALA A 255 11.75 2.35 -30.69
N GLN A 256 12.22 3.44 -30.07
CA GLN A 256 12.30 4.75 -30.71
C GLN A 256 13.20 4.74 -31.94
N TYR A 257 14.40 4.16 -31.82
CA TYR A 257 15.31 4.03 -32.95
C TYR A 257 14.73 3.11 -34.07
N SER A 258 14.10 2.02 -33.68
CA SER A 258 13.39 1.11 -34.60
C SER A 258 12.32 1.86 -35.39
N ARG A 259 11.51 2.69 -34.71
CA ARG A 259 10.38 3.44 -35.27
C ARG A 259 10.84 4.60 -36.16
N SER A 260 11.78 5.43 -35.69
CA SER A 260 12.20 6.66 -36.40
C SER A 260 13.33 6.44 -37.40
N GLY A 261 14.21 5.46 -37.15
CA GLY A 261 15.42 5.22 -37.95
C GLY A 261 15.29 4.06 -38.94
N LEU A 262 14.74 2.92 -38.52
CA LEU A 262 14.73 1.69 -39.34
C LEU A 262 13.43 1.51 -40.14
N LEU A 263 12.29 1.74 -39.51
CA LEU A 263 10.96 1.50 -40.12
C LEU A 263 10.73 2.34 -41.40
N PRO A 264 11.13 3.63 -41.50
CA PRO A 264 11.01 4.39 -42.75
C PRO A 264 11.87 3.81 -43.90
N ARG A 265 13.01 3.22 -43.56
CA ARG A 265 13.94 2.62 -44.55
C ARG A 265 13.47 1.31 -45.15
N LEU A 266 12.45 0.69 -44.58
CA LEU A 266 11.87 -0.54 -45.11
C LEU A 266 11.02 -0.34 -46.37
N GLY A 267 10.62 0.91 -46.69
CA GLY A 267 9.84 1.26 -47.88
C GLY A 267 10.65 1.74 -49.08
N GLY A 268 12.01 1.73 -48.98
CA GLY A 268 12.88 2.15 -50.09
C GLY A 268 12.94 1.13 -51.21
N ASP A 269 12.91 1.62 -52.45
CA ASP A 269 13.06 0.80 -53.67
C ASP A 269 14.48 0.23 -53.75
N GLY A 270 14.62 -1.07 -53.56
CA GLY A 270 15.82 -1.83 -53.80
C GLY A 270 16.27 -2.78 -52.72
N ASP A 271 16.81 -3.92 -53.15
CA ASP A 271 17.35 -5.00 -52.28
C ASP A 271 18.54 -4.56 -51.42
N THR A 272 19.19 -3.47 -51.79
CA THR A 272 20.44 -2.99 -51.16
C THR A 272 20.17 -2.24 -49.82
N VAL A 273 19.01 -1.62 -49.65
CA VAL A 273 18.71 -0.82 -48.45
C VAL A 273 17.65 -1.52 -47.55
N GLY A 274 16.61 -2.08 -48.12
CA GLY A 274 15.49 -2.65 -47.40
C GLY A 274 15.86 -3.92 -46.62
N ARG A 275 16.63 -4.82 -47.22
CA ARG A 275 17.06 -6.09 -46.64
C ARG A 275 17.96 -5.93 -45.38
N PRO A 276 19.03 -5.15 -45.38
CA PRO A 276 19.85 -4.92 -44.20
C PRO A 276 19.08 -4.21 -43.08
N ALA A 277 18.19 -3.25 -43.41
CA ALA A 277 17.33 -2.58 -42.45
C ALA A 277 16.37 -3.56 -41.76
N MET A 278 15.76 -4.47 -42.54
CA MET A 278 14.84 -5.52 -42.00
C MET A 278 15.59 -6.50 -41.09
N ALA A 279 16.77 -6.95 -41.46
CA ALA A 279 17.63 -7.81 -40.65
C ALA A 279 18.04 -7.14 -39.31
N ARG A 280 18.37 -5.85 -39.38
CA ARG A 280 18.74 -5.05 -38.20
C ARG A 280 17.51 -4.85 -37.28
N LEU A 281 16.36 -4.50 -37.85
CA LEU A 281 15.11 -4.36 -37.12
C LEU A 281 14.75 -5.69 -36.43
N GLY A 282 14.85 -6.83 -37.10
CA GLY A 282 14.61 -8.15 -36.51
C GLY A 282 15.53 -8.49 -35.33
N ARG A 283 16.78 -7.99 -35.35
CA ARG A 283 17.70 -8.12 -34.19
C ARG A 283 17.29 -7.22 -33.02
N PHE A 284 16.88 -5.99 -33.28
CA PHE A 284 16.44 -5.07 -32.23
C PHE A 284 15.16 -5.53 -31.56
N VAL A 285 14.16 -5.97 -32.34
CA VAL A 285 12.93 -6.56 -31.81
C VAL A 285 13.22 -7.81 -30.96
N ALA A 286 14.21 -8.63 -31.36
CA ALA A 286 14.63 -9.77 -30.54
C ALA A 286 15.36 -9.35 -29.25
N ALA A 287 16.13 -8.27 -29.29
CA ALA A 287 16.77 -7.70 -28.08
C ALA A 287 15.72 -7.12 -27.13
N GLU A 288 14.73 -6.39 -27.64
CA GLU A 288 13.57 -5.91 -26.87
C GLU A 288 12.82 -7.08 -26.20
N ALA A 289 12.62 -8.20 -26.93
CA ALA A 289 12.02 -9.41 -26.35
C ALA A 289 12.86 -10.00 -25.22
N GLY A 290 14.19 -10.04 -25.39
CA GLY A 290 15.12 -10.52 -24.36
C GLY A 290 15.05 -9.67 -23.08
N LEU A 291 15.09 -8.34 -23.23
CA LEU A 291 14.95 -7.42 -22.11
C LEU A 291 13.56 -7.55 -21.44
N GLY A 292 12.50 -7.74 -22.25
CA GLY A 292 11.16 -7.96 -21.75
C GLY A 292 11.04 -9.27 -20.94
N LEU A 293 11.70 -10.35 -21.35
CA LEU A 293 11.77 -11.59 -20.57
C LEU A 293 12.51 -11.39 -19.23
N LEU A 294 13.51 -10.52 -19.20
CA LEU A 294 14.17 -10.12 -17.95
C LEU A 294 13.23 -9.29 -17.04
N ILE A 295 12.43 -8.40 -17.63
CA ILE A 295 11.37 -7.69 -16.89
C ILE A 295 10.37 -8.68 -16.28
N LEU A 296 9.97 -9.73 -17.00
CA LEU A 296 9.09 -10.78 -16.46
C LEU A 296 9.74 -11.55 -15.31
N LEU A 297 11.05 -11.76 -15.34
CA LEU A 297 11.76 -12.39 -14.22
C LEU A 297 11.68 -11.52 -12.96
N LEU A 298 11.93 -10.20 -13.08
CA LEU A 298 11.76 -9.26 -11.97
C LEU A 298 10.31 -9.20 -11.50
N THR A 299 9.33 -9.22 -12.42
CA THR A 299 7.91 -9.27 -12.10
C THR A 299 7.55 -10.52 -11.31
N THR A 300 8.18 -11.66 -11.63
CA THR A 300 8.01 -12.89 -10.85
C THR A 300 8.55 -12.72 -9.42
N GLY A 301 9.69 -12.06 -9.26
CA GLY A 301 10.21 -11.68 -7.95
C GLY A 301 9.22 -10.83 -7.15
N LEU A 302 8.65 -9.79 -7.80
CA LEU A 302 7.60 -8.95 -7.19
C LEU A 302 6.36 -9.77 -6.77
N SER A 303 5.95 -10.76 -7.56
CA SER A 303 4.75 -11.56 -7.27
C SER A 303 4.88 -12.51 -6.07
N ILE A 304 6.10 -12.79 -5.62
CA ILE A 304 6.39 -13.65 -4.44
C ILE A 304 6.85 -12.85 -3.22
N SER A 305 7.18 -11.56 -3.40
CA SER A 305 7.55 -10.66 -2.32
C SER A 305 6.30 -10.02 -1.73
N PRO A 306 6.24 -9.74 -0.42
CA PRO A 306 5.18 -8.91 0.13
C PRO A 306 5.19 -7.54 -0.55
N PRO A 307 4.01 -6.93 -0.81
CA PRO A 307 3.93 -5.56 -1.30
C PRO A 307 4.67 -4.58 -0.39
N ALA A 308 5.25 -3.53 -0.96
CA ALA A 308 6.03 -2.56 -0.19
C ALA A 308 5.22 -1.82 0.90
N VAL A 309 3.89 -1.71 0.73
CA VAL A 309 2.98 -1.14 1.75
C VAL A 309 2.94 -1.97 3.03
N HIS A 310 3.30 -3.26 2.96
CA HIS A 310 3.31 -4.22 4.08
C HIS A 310 4.71 -4.60 4.54
N ASP A 311 5.77 -4.11 3.87
CA ASP A 311 7.15 -4.44 4.18
C ASP A 311 7.78 -3.36 5.08
N PRO A 312 8.54 -3.70 6.11
CA PRO A 312 9.24 -2.72 6.93
C PRO A 312 10.20 -1.88 6.10
N VAL A 313 10.00 -0.56 6.14
CA VAL A 313 10.83 0.37 5.39
C VAL A 313 12.17 0.57 6.09
N TRP A 314 13.27 0.31 5.39
CA TRP A 314 14.63 0.65 5.80
C TRP A 314 15.11 1.89 5.04
N TRP A 315 15.14 3.05 5.72
CA TRP A 315 15.49 4.31 5.09
C TRP A 315 17.02 4.49 4.99
N PRO A 316 17.61 4.62 3.79
CA PRO A 316 19.07 4.60 3.64
C PRO A 316 19.74 5.98 3.81
N PHE A 317 18.96 7.06 3.96
CA PHE A 317 19.50 8.42 4.00
C PHE A 317 19.48 9.00 5.42
N ALA A 318 20.43 9.89 5.73
CA ALA A 318 20.49 10.59 7.01
C ALA A 318 19.44 11.69 7.16
N GLN A 319 18.68 12.00 6.11
CA GLN A 319 17.68 13.05 6.11
C GLN A 319 16.38 12.60 5.43
N ARG A 320 15.26 13.18 5.83
CA ARG A 320 13.95 13.13 5.19
C ARG A 320 13.42 14.53 4.93
N TYR A 321 12.42 14.64 4.10
CA TYR A 321 11.77 15.92 3.83
C TYR A 321 10.36 15.91 4.42
N ALA A 322 10.03 16.95 5.22
CA ALA A 322 8.78 17.11 5.92
C ALA A 322 8.23 18.52 5.73
N TRP A 323 7.01 18.62 5.21
CA TRP A 323 6.36 19.90 4.95
C TRP A 323 6.00 20.66 6.23
N ASP A 324 5.52 19.95 7.24
CA ASP A 324 5.14 20.48 8.54
C ASP A 324 6.28 21.26 9.23
N VAL A 325 7.52 20.78 9.07
CA VAL A 325 8.71 21.46 9.57
C VAL A 325 8.95 22.77 8.80
N ALA A 326 8.86 22.73 7.47
CA ALA A 326 8.98 23.95 6.66
C ALA A 326 7.85 24.95 6.98
N ALA A 327 6.63 24.45 7.21
CA ALA A 327 5.47 25.28 7.57
C ALA A 327 5.63 25.99 8.91
N ALA A 328 6.37 25.40 9.85
CA ALA A 328 6.67 26.00 11.16
C ALA A 328 7.80 27.05 11.12
N LEU A 329 8.63 27.04 10.06
CA LEU A 329 9.76 27.98 9.93
C LEU A 329 9.31 29.34 9.33
N PRO A 330 9.78 30.48 9.89
CA PRO A 330 9.52 31.80 9.28
C PRO A 330 10.04 31.85 7.84
N GLY A 331 9.14 32.13 6.88
CA GLY A 331 9.46 32.16 5.45
C GLY A 331 9.72 30.79 4.81
N GLY A 332 9.59 29.69 5.55
CA GLY A 332 9.78 28.33 5.05
C GLY A 332 8.85 28.00 3.88
N PRO A 333 7.53 28.16 3.99
CA PRO A 333 6.60 27.89 2.90
C PRO A 333 6.91 28.68 1.63
N THR A 334 7.28 29.96 1.76
CA THR A 334 7.64 30.82 0.62
C THR A 334 8.90 30.29 -0.09
N ARG A 335 9.94 29.91 0.66
CA ARG A 335 11.18 29.35 0.07
C ARG A 335 10.90 28.03 -0.66
N VAL A 336 10.09 27.15 -0.07
CA VAL A 336 9.71 25.88 -0.71
C VAL A 336 8.94 26.16 -2.00
N LEU A 337 7.95 27.08 -1.97
CA LEU A 337 7.13 27.39 -3.14
C LEU A 337 7.95 28.00 -4.28
N VAL A 338 8.79 29.01 -3.99
CA VAL A 338 9.64 29.66 -5.00
C VAL A 338 10.66 28.65 -5.59
N GLY A 339 11.28 27.84 -4.73
CA GLY A 339 12.22 26.82 -5.19
C GLY A 339 11.56 25.73 -6.03
N ALA A 340 10.35 25.28 -5.65
CA ALA A 340 9.57 24.29 -6.41
C ALA A 340 9.15 24.85 -7.79
N GLN A 341 8.74 26.12 -7.88
CA GLN A 341 8.44 26.77 -9.17
C GLN A 341 9.66 26.85 -10.07
N ALA A 342 10.83 27.26 -9.53
CA ALA A 342 12.06 27.29 -10.28
C ALA A 342 12.47 25.89 -10.78
N ALA A 343 12.37 24.87 -9.93
CA ALA A 343 12.65 23.48 -10.32
C ALA A 343 11.69 22.98 -11.42
N PHE A 344 10.40 23.30 -11.30
CA PHE A 344 9.40 22.93 -12.30
C PHE A 344 9.67 23.59 -13.66
N LEU A 345 9.97 24.88 -13.68
CA LEU A 345 10.38 25.60 -14.91
C LEU A 345 11.68 25.03 -15.50
N GLY A 346 12.60 24.60 -14.61
CA GLY A 346 13.82 23.90 -15.03
C GLY A 346 13.52 22.60 -15.75
N VAL A 347 12.65 21.77 -15.20
CA VAL A 347 12.20 20.51 -15.84
C VAL A 347 11.52 20.80 -17.18
N LEU A 348 10.63 21.79 -17.22
CA LEU A 348 9.94 22.17 -18.46
C LEU A 348 10.92 22.59 -19.54
N ALA A 349 11.92 23.44 -19.20
CA ALA A 349 12.96 23.86 -20.13
C ALA A 349 13.83 22.69 -20.62
N LEU A 350 14.15 21.72 -19.74
CA LEU A 350 14.84 20.48 -20.14
C LEU A 350 14.03 19.67 -21.16
N VAL A 351 12.75 19.46 -20.90
CA VAL A 351 11.85 18.72 -21.82
C VAL A 351 11.72 19.44 -23.16
N VAL A 352 11.47 20.75 -23.16
CA VAL A 352 11.39 21.55 -24.38
C VAL A 352 12.71 21.56 -25.15
N GLY A 353 13.85 21.65 -24.45
CA GLY A 353 15.17 21.59 -25.05
C GLY A 353 15.47 20.24 -25.73
N LEU A 354 14.92 19.13 -25.23
CA LEU A 354 15.02 17.83 -25.90
C LEU A 354 14.20 17.79 -27.22
N LEU A 355 13.09 18.53 -27.28
CA LEU A 355 12.19 18.57 -28.43
C LEU A 355 12.61 19.59 -29.51
N LEU A 356 13.33 20.67 -29.14
CA LEU A 356 13.71 21.75 -30.02
C LEU A 356 15.23 21.76 -30.27
N PRO A 357 15.75 21.14 -31.35
CA PRO A 357 17.19 21.02 -31.61
C PRO A 357 17.93 22.35 -31.69
N ALA A 358 17.31 23.39 -32.25
CA ALA A 358 17.89 24.72 -32.40
C ALA A 358 18.22 25.40 -31.05
N TRP A 359 17.47 25.12 -29.99
CA TRP A 359 17.58 25.73 -28.66
C TRP A 359 18.12 24.75 -27.61
N ARG A 360 18.47 23.52 -28.00
CA ARG A 360 18.83 22.42 -27.10
C ARG A 360 19.88 22.82 -26.06
N VAL A 361 21.01 23.37 -26.48
CA VAL A 361 22.13 23.68 -25.57
C VAL A 361 21.72 24.72 -24.54
N LEU A 362 21.03 25.78 -24.98
CA LEU A 362 20.58 26.86 -24.10
C LEU A 362 19.52 26.36 -23.10
N LEU A 363 18.49 25.67 -23.61
CA LEU A 363 17.37 25.22 -22.76
C LEU A 363 17.79 24.10 -21.80
N VAL A 364 18.66 23.19 -22.21
CA VAL A 364 19.18 22.14 -21.32
C VAL A 364 20.10 22.75 -20.26
N GLY A 365 20.98 23.70 -20.63
CA GLY A 365 21.85 24.37 -19.67
C GLY A 365 21.06 25.23 -18.66
N ALA A 366 20.21 26.12 -19.15
CA ALA A 366 19.39 26.98 -18.30
C ALA A 366 18.39 26.16 -17.46
N GLY A 367 17.77 25.13 -18.05
CA GLY A 367 16.84 24.24 -17.36
C GLY A 367 17.53 23.43 -16.25
N GLY A 368 18.74 22.92 -16.52
CA GLY A 368 19.54 22.23 -15.50
C GLY A 368 19.92 23.15 -14.35
N LEU A 369 20.36 24.38 -14.65
CA LEU A 369 20.67 25.36 -13.62
C LEU A 369 19.43 25.73 -12.77
N ALA A 370 18.31 26.01 -13.43
CA ALA A 370 17.06 26.34 -12.73
C ALA A 370 16.56 25.20 -11.85
N LEU A 371 16.66 23.94 -12.31
CA LEU A 371 16.32 22.75 -11.53
C LEU A 371 17.21 22.63 -10.28
N VAL A 372 18.53 22.71 -10.44
CA VAL A 372 19.48 22.60 -9.32
C VAL A 372 19.27 23.73 -8.31
N THR A 373 19.15 24.97 -8.77
CA THR A 373 18.93 26.15 -7.91
C THR A 373 17.57 26.05 -7.21
N GLY A 374 16.53 25.62 -7.93
CA GLY A 374 15.19 25.42 -7.37
C GLY A 374 15.19 24.39 -6.24
N LEU A 375 15.83 23.24 -6.44
CA LEU A 375 15.99 22.21 -5.40
C LEU A 375 16.84 22.71 -4.22
N TRP A 376 17.91 23.44 -4.48
CA TRP A 376 18.75 24.07 -3.44
C TRP A 376 17.98 25.04 -2.55
N VAL A 377 17.01 25.75 -3.08
CA VAL A 377 16.15 26.67 -2.31
C VAL A 377 15.02 25.94 -1.60
N ALA A 378 14.41 24.95 -2.25
CA ALA A 378 13.20 24.29 -1.73
C ALA A 378 13.49 23.23 -0.64
N LEU A 379 14.56 22.44 -0.79
CA LEU A 379 14.78 21.25 0.07
C LEU A 379 15.28 21.57 1.48
N PRO A 380 16.20 22.52 1.74
CA PRO A 380 16.74 22.73 3.07
C PRO A 380 15.69 23.07 4.15
N PRO A 381 14.67 23.91 3.90
CA PRO A 381 13.64 24.17 4.90
C PRO A 381 12.80 22.95 5.29
N MET A 382 12.76 21.95 4.43
CA MET A 382 12.02 20.69 4.66
C MET A 382 12.89 19.59 5.26
N SER A 383 14.21 19.78 5.34
CA SER A 383 15.17 18.74 5.72
C SER A 383 15.12 18.49 7.21
N VAL A 384 14.93 17.22 7.60
CA VAL A 384 14.89 16.72 8.98
C VAL A 384 15.78 15.50 9.08
N ASP A 385 16.48 15.36 10.21
CA ASP A 385 17.27 14.14 10.48
C ASP A 385 16.39 12.90 10.39
N ALA A 386 16.93 11.86 9.81
CA ALA A 386 16.25 10.59 9.63
C ALA A 386 17.18 9.42 9.95
N TYR A 387 16.57 8.32 10.32
CA TYR A 387 17.24 7.10 10.75
C TYR A 387 16.75 5.92 9.90
N PRO A 388 17.46 4.80 9.89
CA PRO A 388 17.04 3.61 9.15
C PRO A 388 15.62 3.15 9.45
N THR A 389 15.11 3.40 10.64
CA THR A 389 13.75 3.03 11.07
C THR A 389 12.72 4.15 10.94
N THR A 390 13.09 5.35 10.46
CA THR A 390 12.21 6.54 10.45
C THR A 390 10.81 6.28 9.88
N PHE A 391 10.70 5.51 8.80
CA PHE A 391 9.43 5.17 8.16
C PHE A 391 8.89 3.79 8.56
N ARG A 392 9.51 3.16 9.56
CA ARG A 392 9.02 1.90 10.10
C ARG A 392 7.73 2.16 10.89
N ARG A 393 6.71 1.39 10.58
CA ARG A 393 5.43 1.41 11.30
C ARG A 393 5.53 0.51 12.53
N SER A 394 4.74 0.82 13.55
CA SER A 394 4.62 -0.03 14.73
C SER A 394 4.04 -1.40 14.36
N ALA A 395 4.67 -2.47 14.82
CA ALA A 395 4.10 -3.80 14.79
C ALA A 395 3.06 -4.02 15.90
N VAL A 396 2.99 -3.12 16.88
CA VAL A 396 2.06 -3.16 18.00
C VAL A 396 0.98 -2.08 17.78
N PRO A 397 -0.31 -2.45 17.79
CA PRO A 397 -1.41 -1.51 17.64
C PRO A 397 -1.40 -0.43 18.73
N TYR A 398 -1.96 0.74 18.43
CA TYR A 398 -2.24 1.77 19.42
C TYR A 398 -3.47 1.38 20.25
N HIS A 399 -3.22 0.53 21.24
CA HIS A 399 -4.23 -0.18 22.03
C HIS A 399 -4.02 0.05 23.52
N ALA A 400 -5.07 0.07 24.32
CA ALA A 400 -5.02 0.36 25.75
C ALA A 400 -4.06 -0.56 26.52
N VAL A 401 -4.00 -1.84 26.19
CA VAL A 401 -3.05 -2.79 26.81
C VAL A 401 -1.61 -2.40 26.53
N SER A 402 -1.28 -2.03 25.29
CA SER A 402 0.05 -1.57 24.90
C SER A 402 0.46 -0.29 25.65
N VAL A 403 -0.47 0.67 25.72
CA VAL A 403 -0.24 1.92 26.47
C VAL A 403 -0.01 1.66 27.95
N ALA A 404 -0.81 0.78 28.57
CA ALA A 404 -0.66 0.40 29.98
C ALA A 404 0.66 -0.35 30.24
N GLY A 405 1.05 -1.28 29.36
CA GLY A 405 2.35 -1.96 29.37
C GLY A 405 3.50 -0.98 29.25
N GLY A 406 3.45 -0.08 28.27
CA GLY A 406 4.42 0.99 28.08
C GLY A 406 4.53 1.92 29.28
N ALA A 407 3.44 2.21 29.98
CA ALA A 407 3.45 2.99 31.23
C ALA A 407 4.21 2.28 32.35
N ALA A 408 4.12 0.96 32.44
CA ALA A 408 4.89 0.18 33.42
C ALA A 408 6.39 0.19 33.10
N LEU A 409 6.75 -0.02 31.82
CA LEU A 409 8.13 0.04 31.33
C LEU A 409 8.74 1.43 31.52
N PHE A 410 7.97 2.49 31.23
CA PHE A 410 8.41 3.87 31.44
C PHE A 410 8.76 4.17 32.89
N ARG A 411 7.93 3.73 33.82
CA ARG A 411 8.21 3.89 35.26
C ARG A 411 9.47 3.17 35.68
N ALA A 412 9.73 2.00 35.14
CA ALA A 412 10.90 1.18 35.49
C ALA A 412 12.20 1.71 34.88
N HIS A 413 12.18 2.20 33.66
CA HIS A 413 13.40 2.48 32.89
C HIS A 413 13.63 3.96 32.53
N CYS A 414 12.56 4.77 32.45
CA CYS A 414 12.64 6.12 31.89
C CYS A 414 12.36 7.23 32.90
N ALA A 415 11.50 6.97 33.90
CA ALA A 415 11.02 7.99 34.83
C ALA A 415 12.14 8.61 35.69
N THR A 416 13.23 7.89 35.96
CA THR A 416 14.36 8.41 36.71
C THR A 416 14.95 9.67 36.05
N CYS A 417 15.04 9.71 34.72
CA CYS A 417 15.56 10.86 33.97
C CYS A 417 14.45 11.76 33.46
N HIS A 418 13.40 11.18 32.84
CA HIS A 418 12.33 11.95 32.23
C HIS A 418 11.24 12.42 33.20
N GLY A 419 11.33 12.05 34.48
CA GLY A 419 10.28 12.31 35.44
C GLY A 419 9.09 11.40 35.29
N ALA A 420 8.30 11.18 36.33
CA ALA A 420 7.13 10.32 36.30
C ALA A 420 6.03 10.84 35.34
N GLY A 421 6.06 12.14 35.01
CA GLY A 421 5.17 12.79 34.05
C GLY A 421 5.71 12.92 32.64
N GLY A 422 6.94 12.50 32.39
CA GLY A 422 7.59 12.63 31.10
C GLY A 422 8.07 14.04 30.74
N ARG A 423 8.22 14.96 31.73
CA ARG A 423 8.54 16.38 31.48
C ARG A 423 10.06 16.68 31.47
N GLY A 424 10.89 15.66 31.57
CA GLY A 424 12.34 15.85 31.65
C GLY A 424 12.84 16.31 33.03
N ASP A 425 11.99 16.29 34.05
CA ASP A 425 12.21 16.78 35.40
C ASP A 425 12.65 15.70 36.41
N GLY A 426 13.07 14.54 35.91
CA GLY A 426 13.54 13.44 36.75
C GLY A 426 14.89 13.73 37.38
N PRO A 427 15.13 13.27 38.65
CA PRO A 427 16.35 13.56 39.37
C PRO A 427 17.61 13.02 38.70
N GLY A 428 17.53 11.93 37.94
CA GLY A 428 18.65 11.37 37.19
C GLY A 428 19.07 12.19 35.97
N GLY A 429 18.27 13.19 35.58
CA GLY A 429 18.58 14.08 34.46
C GLY A 429 19.58 15.20 34.80
N ALA A 430 19.80 15.51 36.09
CA ALA A 430 20.51 16.70 36.52
C ALA A 430 22.04 16.71 36.21
N GLY A 431 22.63 15.62 35.82
CA GLY A 431 24.07 15.52 35.48
C GLY A 431 24.33 15.16 34.02
N LEU A 432 23.30 15.10 33.18
CA LEU A 432 23.46 14.71 31.78
C LEU A 432 23.97 15.86 30.90
N PRO A 433 24.67 15.58 29.78
CA PRO A 433 25.15 16.60 28.83
C PRO A 433 24.03 17.49 28.28
N ARG A 434 22.82 16.96 28.20
CA ARG A 434 21.58 17.67 27.88
C ARG A 434 20.48 17.26 28.83
N LEU A 435 19.64 18.21 29.21
CA LEU A 435 18.43 17.87 29.96
C LEU A 435 17.56 16.89 29.17
N PRO A 436 16.95 15.90 29.82
CA PRO A 436 16.03 15.01 29.20
C PRO A 436 14.88 15.78 28.54
N ALA A 437 14.47 15.33 27.37
CA ALA A 437 13.39 15.98 26.63
C ALA A 437 12.06 15.90 27.39
N ASP A 438 11.26 16.97 27.29
CA ASP A 438 9.84 16.96 27.67
C ASP A 438 9.05 16.16 26.63
N LEU A 439 8.67 14.94 26.97
CA LEU A 439 7.95 14.02 26.11
C LEU A 439 6.47 14.39 25.95
N THR A 440 5.98 15.37 26.73
CA THR A 440 4.61 15.91 26.62
C THR A 440 4.52 17.08 25.66
N ALA A 441 5.66 17.64 25.25
CA ALA A 441 5.71 18.80 24.38
C ALA A 441 5.14 18.50 22.98
N SER A 442 4.50 19.52 22.39
CA SER A 442 3.83 19.38 21.09
C SER A 442 4.78 18.93 19.96
N HIS A 443 6.06 19.30 20.02
CA HIS A 443 7.06 18.88 19.04
C HIS A 443 7.34 17.37 19.07
N THR A 444 7.11 16.70 20.19
CA THR A 444 7.29 15.23 20.30
C THR A 444 6.39 14.48 19.31
N ALA A 445 5.20 15.01 19.04
CA ALA A 445 4.29 14.47 18.03
C ALA A 445 4.78 14.64 16.58
N GLN A 446 5.79 15.49 16.33
CA GLN A 446 6.38 15.70 15.00
C GLN A 446 7.43 14.64 14.66
N HIS A 447 7.95 13.93 15.64
CA HIS A 447 8.83 12.78 15.42
C HIS A 447 8.04 11.56 14.99
N THR A 448 8.56 10.83 14.01
CA THR A 448 7.93 9.58 13.59
C THR A 448 8.08 8.52 14.70
N ALA A 449 7.17 7.55 14.71
CA ALA A 449 7.32 6.41 15.63
C ALA A 449 8.63 5.65 15.39
N GLY A 450 9.09 5.61 14.14
CA GLY A 450 10.35 4.99 13.75
C GLY A 450 11.59 5.75 14.23
N ASP A 451 11.54 7.09 14.35
CA ASP A 451 12.62 7.89 14.97
C ASP A 451 12.74 7.56 16.46
N MET A 452 11.58 7.51 17.16
CA MET A 452 11.53 7.12 18.58
C MET A 452 12.04 5.69 18.78
N PHE A 453 11.68 4.77 17.87
CA PHE A 453 12.16 3.40 17.92
C PHE A 453 13.67 3.30 17.75
N TRP A 454 14.26 4.13 16.88
CA TRP A 454 15.70 4.22 16.72
C TRP A 454 16.38 4.70 18.02
N TRP A 455 15.90 5.78 18.61
CA TRP A 455 16.46 6.33 19.84
C TRP A 455 16.34 5.37 21.03
N LEU A 456 15.22 4.70 21.18
CA LEU A 456 15.06 3.67 22.21
C LEU A 456 16.03 2.50 21.98
N THR A 457 16.24 2.12 20.71
CA THR A 457 17.12 1.00 20.37
C THR A 457 18.59 1.31 20.62
N HIS A 458 19.07 2.48 20.15
CA HIS A 458 20.48 2.83 20.09
C HIS A 458 20.91 3.87 21.14
N GLY A 459 19.95 4.48 21.83
CA GLY A 459 20.20 5.61 22.73
C GLY A 459 20.48 6.91 21.96
N ILE A 460 20.79 7.96 22.73
CA ILE A 460 21.26 9.27 22.25
C ILE A 460 22.53 9.60 23.04
N PRO A 461 23.71 9.06 22.66
CA PRO A 461 24.95 9.19 23.44
C PRO A 461 25.34 10.64 23.71
N ALA A 462 25.17 11.53 22.74
CA ALA A 462 25.43 12.95 22.87
C ALA A 462 24.52 13.67 23.91
N GLY A 463 23.36 13.09 24.21
CA GLY A 463 22.43 13.57 25.25
C GLY A 463 22.53 12.80 26.57
N GLY A 464 23.28 11.70 26.61
CA GLY A 464 23.41 10.84 27.80
C GLY A 464 22.27 9.80 27.93
N MET A 465 21.41 9.61 26.89
CA MET A 465 20.38 8.58 26.92
C MET A 465 20.99 7.21 26.54
N PRO A 466 20.88 6.18 27.39
CA PRO A 466 21.43 4.85 27.11
C PRO A 466 20.58 4.10 26.07
N PRO A 467 21.15 3.08 25.38
CA PRO A 467 20.41 2.19 24.49
C PRO A 467 19.61 1.16 25.28
N PHE A 468 18.40 0.86 24.81
CA PHE A 468 17.51 -0.16 25.40
C PHE A 468 17.31 -1.38 24.49
N GLY A 469 17.97 -1.43 23.31
CA GLY A 469 17.81 -2.54 22.35
C GLY A 469 18.23 -3.91 22.88
N GLY A 470 19.12 -3.97 23.89
CA GLY A 470 19.50 -5.21 24.55
C GLY A 470 18.70 -5.54 25.81
N ALA A 471 18.01 -4.55 26.40
CA ALA A 471 17.26 -4.69 27.65
C ALA A 471 15.76 -4.90 27.42
N LEU A 472 15.24 -4.39 26.33
CA LEU A 472 13.81 -4.44 25.97
C LEU A 472 13.63 -5.13 24.63
N SER A 473 12.64 -5.99 24.55
CA SER A 473 12.21 -6.61 23.29
C SER A 473 11.72 -5.55 22.28
N GLU A 474 11.54 -5.93 21.04
CA GLU A 474 11.00 -5.05 20.00
C GLU A 474 9.59 -4.58 20.36
N GLU A 475 8.74 -5.49 20.84
CA GLU A 475 7.37 -5.25 21.24
C GLU A 475 7.28 -4.27 22.41
N GLU A 476 8.09 -4.47 23.47
CA GLU A 476 8.17 -3.56 24.63
C GLU A 476 8.62 -2.13 24.24
N ARG A 477 9.49 -1.99 23.25
CA ARG A 477 9.86 -0.67 22.72
C ARG A 477 8.70 0.01 22.00
N TRP A 478 7.87 -0.75 21.27
CA TRP A 478 6.65 -0.22 20.65
C TRP A 478 5.60 0.16 21.68
N ASP A 479 5.45 -0.62 22.76
CA ASP A 479 4.58 -0.28 23.89
C ASP A 479 4.98 1.05 24.54
N LEU A 480 6.29 1.26 24.76
CA LEU A 480 6.82 2.53 25.25
C LEU A 480 6.49 3.69 24.31
N ILE A 481 6.62 3.51 23.00
CA ILE A 481 6.28 4.55 22.02
C ILE A 481 4.80 4.88 22.07
N ASN A 482 3.92 3.89 22.15
CA ASN A 482 2.48 4.08 22.30
C ASN A 482 2.16 4.85 23.59
N PHE A 483 2.82 4.55 24.70
CA PHE A 483 2.68 5.32 25.94
C PHE A 483 3.19 6.76 25.79
N ILE A 484 4.38 7.01 25.24
CA ILE A 484 4.94 8.35 25.04
C ILE A 484 4.01 9.18 24.14
N ARG A 485 3.46 8.62 23.08
CA ARG A 485 2.47 9.29 22.23
C ARG A 485 1.21 9.65 23.01
N THR A 486 0.77 8.76 23.91
CA THR A 486 -0.40 9.01 24.77
C THR A 486 -0.11 10.12 25.80
N LEU A 487 1.12 10.26 26.29
CA LEU A 487 1.50 11.39 27.13
C LEU A 487 1.31 12.74 26.41
N GLY A 488 1.82 12.85 25.19
CA GLY A 488 1.63 14.04 24.35
C GLY A 488 0.14 14.30 24.02
N ALA A 489 -0.60 13.24 23.70
CA ALA A 489 -2.04 13.31 23.48
C ALA A 489 -2.80 13.76 24.74
N GLY A 490 -2.39 13.31 25.93
CA GLY A 490 -2.95 13.73 27.20
C GLY A 490 -2.76 15.24 27.48
N GLU A 491 -1.62 15.81 27.10
CA GLU A 491 -1.42 17.25 27.19
C GLU A 491 -2.33 18.03 26.23
N GLN A 492 -2.49 17.56 24.99
CA GLN A 492 -3.42 18.12 24.03
C GLN A 492 -4.88 17.97 24.49
N ALA A 493 -5.23 16.85 25.11
CA ALA A 493 -6.58 16.61 25.65
C ALA A 493 -7.00 17.65 26.71
N ARG A 494 -6.06 18.32 27.37
CA ARG A 494 -6.38 19.41 28.31
C ARG A 494 -7.11 20.59 27.66
N GLN A 495 -6.94 20.79 26.36
CA GLN A 495 -7.61 21.84 25.61
C GLN A 495 -9.01 21.43 25.16
N MET A 496 -9.38 20.15 25.29
CA MET A 496 -10.70 19.66 24.91
C MET A 496 -11.75 20.06 25.93
N THR A 497 -12.92 20.39 25.40
CA THR A 497 -14.12 20.72 26.19
C THR A 497 -15.23 19.72 25.90
N ALA A 498 -16.40 19.92 26.53
CA ALA A 498 -17.62 19.19 26.25
C ALA A 498 -18.29 19.59 24.90
N LEU A 499 -17.70 20.48 24.12
CA LEU A 499 -18.19 20.90 22.81
C LEU A 499 -17.38 20.26 21.69
N VAL A 500 -18.07 19.81 20.66
CA VAL A 500 -17.46 19.29 19.42
C VAL A 500 -17.08 20.46 18.52
N PRO A 501 -15.79 20.71 18.26
CA PRO A 501 -15.38 21.72 17.29
C PRO A 501 -15.59 21.19 15.87
N PRO A 502 -16.30 21.92 14.98
CA PRO A 502 -16.56 21.47 13.63
C PRO A 502 -15.27 21.26 12.81
N GLY A 503 -15.26 20.23 11.98
CA GLY A 503 -14.23 20.01 10.97
C GLY A 503 -12.84 19.63 11.49
N ARG A 504 -12.68 19.31 12.77
CA ARG A 504 -11.37 18.89 13.33
C ARG A 504 -11.45 17.53 14.01
N PRO A 505 -10.74 16.51 13.51
CA PRO A 505 -10.34 15.39 14.35
C PRO A 505 -9.35 15.89 15.40
N TRP A 506 -9.51 15.46 16.67
CA TRP A 506 -8.63 15.86 17.75
C TRP A 506 -7.56 14.81 18.03
N LEU A 507 -7.95 13.76 18.72
CA LEU A 507 -7.02 12.74 19.20
C LEU A 507 -7.48 11.37 18.74
N VAL A 508 -6.53 10.54 18.34
CA VAL A 508 -6.81 9.13 18.08
C VAL A 508 -7.20 8.46 19.39
N ALA A 509 -8.36 7.80 19.42
CA ALA A 509 -8.77 6.99 20.54
C ALA A 509 -7.95 5.69 20.57
N PRO A 510 -7.22 5.37 21.67
CA PRO A 510 -6.60 4.06 21.83
C PRO A 510 -7.67 2.96 21.72
N ASP A 511 -7.43 1.96 20.87
CA ASP A 511 -8.35 0.84 20.72
C ASP A 511 -8.40 -0.01 22.00
N PHE A 512 -9.49 -0.73 22.22
CA PHE A 512 -9.63 -1.66 23.34
C PHE A 512 -10.73 -2.69 23.09
N ALA A 513 -10.64 -3.81 23.79
CA ALA A 513 -11.65 -4.86 23.74
C ALA A 513 -12.83 -4.51 24.64
N ILE A 514 -14.04 -4.55 24.08
CA ILE A 514 -15.33 -4.43 24.81
C ILE A 514 -15.74 -5.85 25.22
N ALA A 515 -15.19 -6.32 26.32
CA ALA A 515 -15.48 -7.64 26.87
C ALA A 515 -16.58 -7.56 27.93
N VAL A 516 -17.72 -8.20 27.66
CA VAL A 516 -18.89 -8.24 28.55
C VAL A 516 -19.35 -9.68 28.76
N GLY A 517 -19.03 -10.24 29.91
CA GLY A 517 -19.42 -11.61 30.24
C GLY A 517 -18.87 -12.66 29.25
N PRO A 518 -19.62 -13.72 28.92
CA PRO A 518 -19.13 -14.81 28.08
C PRO A 518 -19.23 -14.53 26.56
N ALA A 519 -19.76 -13.38 26.16
CA ALA A 519 -19.85 -13.03 24.75
C ALA A 519 -18.45 -12.79 24.13
N PRO A 520 -18.21 -13.11 22.84
CA PRO A 520 -16.96 -12.78 22.18
C PRO A 520 -16.73 -11.26 22.25
N PRO A 521 -15.53 -10.80 22.65
CA PRO A 521 -15.23 -9.38 22.76
C PRO A 521 -15.29 -8.73 21.38
N ARG A 522 -15.83 -7.51 21.32
CA ARG A 522 -15.72 -6.60 20.19
C ARG A 522 -14.66 -5.56 20.52
N SER A 523 -13.98 -4.99 19.53
CA SER A 523 -13.09 -3.87 19.73
C SER A 523 -13.81 -2.54 19.53
N LEU A 524 -13.24 -1.44 20.02
CA LEU A 524 -13.69 -0.09 19.66
C LEU A 524 -13.64 0.11 18.14
N LYS A 525 -12.64 -0.49 17.48
CA LYS A 525 -12.48 -0.48 16.03
C LYS A 525 -13.66 -1.12 15.28
N ASP A 526 -14.29 -2.16 15.85
CA ASP A 526 -15.45 -2.82 15.24
C ASP A 526 -16.71 -1.94 15.22
N LEU A 527 -16.72 -0.85 15.99
CA LEU A 527 -17.80 0.13 16.00
C LEU A 527 -17.64 1.21 14.93
N ARG A 528 -16.44 1.34 14.35
CA ARG A 528 -16.14 2.37 13.33
C ARG A 528 -17.06 2.25 12.12
N ASP A 529 -17.24 3.35 11.42
CA ASP A 529 -18.11 3.55 10.26
C ASP A 529 -19.62 3.39 10.56
N ARG A 530 -19.99 2.73 11.65
CA ARG A 530 -21.40 2.47 12.03
C ARG A 530 -21.84 3.32 13.20
N TRP A 531 -21.04 3.38 14.28
CA TRP A 531 -21.40 3.94 15.55
C TRP A 531 -20.40 5.00 16.01
N MET A 532 -20.88 6.09 16.52
CA MET A 532 -20.12 6.94 17.45
C MET A 532 -20.05 6.21 18.80
N THR A 533 -19.09 6.54 19.64
CA THR A 533 -18.97 5.92 20.97
C THR A 533 -18.92 6.98 22.06
N LEU A 534 -19.83 6.86 23.03
CA LEU A 534 -19.71 7.56 24.30
C LEU A 534 -19.02 6.63 25.31
N LEU A 535 -17.73 6.85 25.51
CA LEU A 535 -16.95 6.10 26.50
C LEU A 535 -17.08 6.78 27.87
N VAL A 536 -17.53 6.03 28.87
CA VAL A 536 -17.77 6.51 30.23
C VAL A 536 -16.84 5.82 31.22
N LEU A 537 -15.87 6.55 31.75
CA LEU A 537 -15.09 6.09 32.90
C LEU A 537 -15.84 6.42 34.18
N PHE A 538 -15.99 5.47 35.11
CA PHE A 538 -16.80 5.69 36.31
C PHE A 538 -16.28 5.01 37.56
N THR A 539 -16.63 5.59 38.74
CA THR A 539 -16.47 4.99 40.05
C THR A 539 -17.83 4.89 40.75
N LEU A 540 -17.92 4.07 41.81
CA LEU A 540 -19.09 3.95 42.67
C LEU A 540 -18.71 4.30 44.10
N PRO A 541 -19.57 5.08 44.79
CA PRO A 541 -20.97 5.42 44.44
C PRO A 541 -21.12 6.68 43.57
N GLU A 542 -20.04 7.46 43.32
CA GLU A 542 -20.06 8.82 42.80
C GLU A 542 -20.77 8.94 41.42
N SER A 543 -20.55 7.96 40.54
CA SER A 543 -21.12 7.98 39.17
C SER A 543 -22.52 7.33 39.09
N ARG A 544 -23.08 6.82 40.17
CA ARG A 544 -24.32 6.03 40.12
C ARG A 544 -25.51 6.80 39.52
N ALA A 545 -25.66 8.09 39.90
CA ALA A 545 -26.76 8.92 39.38
C ALA A 545 -26.60 9.11 37.88
N ARG A 546 -25.39 9.40 37.41
CA ARG A 546 -25.11 9.62 35.99
C ARG A 546 -25.31 8.34 35.17
N LEU A 547 -24.87 7.20 35.66
CA LEU A 547 -25.11 5.91 35.00
C LEU A 547 -26.60 5.59 34.88
N ALA A 548 -27.41 5.95 35.90
CA ALA A 548 -28.87 5.78 35.86
C ALA A 548 -29.49 6.67 34.76
N GLU A 549 -29.10 7.92 34.69
CA GLU A 549 -29.53 8.89 33.64
C GLU A 549 -29.20 8.39 32.24
N LEU A 550 -27.97 7.90 32.04
CA LEU A 550 -27.53 7.34 30.75
C LEU A 550 -28.29 6.06 30.41
N ALA A 551 -28.63 5.22 31.41
CA ALA A 551 -29.39 4.00 31.19
C ALA A 551 -30.85 4.31 30.76
N GLU A 552 -31.48 5.33 31.36
CA GLU A 552 -32.80 5.80 30.95
C GLU A 552 -32.80 6.42 29.54
N ALA A 553 -31.73 7.14 29.20
CA ALA A 553 -31.56 7.80 27.90
C ALA A 553 -30.97 6.90 26.81
N TYR A 554 -30.58 5.66 27.13
CA TYR A 554 -29.80 4.82 26.23
C TYR A 554 -30.42 4.65 24.84
N ASN A 555 -31.71 4.36 24.77
CA ASN A 555 -32.42 4.19 23.50
C ASN A 555 -32.39 5.48 22.64
N THR A 556 -32.48 6.65 23.29
CA THR A 556 -32.39 7.94 22.60
C THR A 556 -31.01 8.16 22.04
N VAL A 557 -29.95 7.90 22.82
CA VAL A 557 -28.56 8.03 22.43
C VAL A 557 -28.22 7.05 21.30
N GLN A 558 -28.71 5.81 21.41
CA GLN A 558 -28.50 4.79 20.38
C GLN A 558 -29.24 5.14 19.08
N ALA A 559 -30.45 5.69 19.14
CA ALA A 559 -31.19 6.16 17.97
C ALA A 559 -30.49 7.31 17.24
N LEU A 560 -29.61 8.06 17.93
CA LEU A 560 -28.71 9.07 17.35
C LEU A 560 -27.39 8.46 16.82
N GLY A 561 -27.27 7.14 16.70
CA GLY A 561 -26.11 6.47 16.16
C GLY A 561 -24.90 6.39 17.11
N THR A 562 -25.13 6.46 18.43
CA THR A 562 -24.07 6.44 19.45
C THR A 562 -24.21 5.24 20.37
N GLU A 563 -23.16 4.43 20.49
CA GLU A 563 -23.08 3.34 21.47
C GLU A 563 -22.45 3.88 22.76
N VAL A 564 -23.02 3.51 23.91
CA VAL A 564 -22.46 3.85 25.23
C VAL A 564 -21.63 2.67 25.71
N VAL A 565 -20.39 2.92 26.11
CA VAL A 565 -19.49 1.90 26.68
C VAL A 565 -19.00 2.40 28.03
N ALA A 566 -19.29 1.68 29.10
CA ALA A 566 -18.88 2.05 30.45
C ALA A 566 -17.67 1.21 30.91
N VAL A 567 -16.66 1.89 31.47
CA VAL A 567 -15.42 1.27 31.98
C VAL A 567 -15.23 1.68 33.44
N PRO A 568 -15.19 0.72 34.38
CA PRO A 568 -14.95 1.02 35.79
C PRO A 568 -13.51 1.45 36.06
N LEU A 569 -13.36 2.47 36.89
CA LEU A 569 -12.08 2.97 37.41
C LEU A 569 -11.66 2.18 38.68
N GLY A 570 -11.55 0.86 38.58
CA GLY A 570 -11.21 -0.03 39.68
C GLY A 570 -11.41 -1.48 39.30
N ASP A 571 -11.52 -2.39 40.31
CA ASP A 571 -11.83 -3.80 40.04
C ASP A 571 -13.22 -3.93 39.42
N GLY A 572 -13.27 -4.24 38.14
CA GLY A 572 -14.49 -4.33 37.37
C GLY A 572 -15.49 -5.33 37.93
N ARG A 573 -15.01 -6.46 38.45
CA ARG A 573 -15.89 -7.52 39.02
C ARG A 573 -16.53 -7.08 40.33
N ASP A 574 -15.80 -6.37 41.18
CA ASP A 574 -16.33 -5.83 42.42
C ASP A 574 -17.33 -4.71 42.14
N ILE A 575 -17.02 -3.84 41.21
CA ILE A 575 -17.90 -2.72 40.82
C ILE A 575 -19.21 -3.24 40.23
N ILE A 576 -19.20 -4.28 39.40
CA ILE A 576 -20.43 -4.87 38.84
C ILE A 576 -21.29 -5.48 39.94
N ARG A 577 -20.71 -6.16 40.94
CA ARG A 577 -21.41 -6.64 42.13
C ARG A 577 -22.06 -5.48 42.89
N ARG A 578 -21.37 -4.35 43.05
CA ARG A 578 -21.89 -3.15 43.74
C ARG A 578 -22.97 -2.43 42.93
N LEU A 579 -22.98 -2.51 41.60
CA LEU A 579 -24.07 -2.00 40.77
C LEU A 579 -25.38 -2.69 41.12
N GLY A 580 -25.35 -3.99 41.48
CA GLY A 580 -26.48 -4.71 42.01
C GLY A 580 -27.67 -4.87 41.04
N GLY A 581 -27.43 -4.65 39.71
CA GLY A 581 -28.47 -4.68 38.68
C GLY A 581 -29.47 -3.51 38.73
N ARG A 582 -29.20 -2.46 39.50
CA ARG A 582 -30.07 -1.27 39.59
C ARG A 582 -29.26 0.02 39.44
N PRO A 583 -29.52 0.86 38.43
CA PRO A 583 -30.45 0.64 37.32
C PRO A 583 -29.97 -0.51 36.39
N PRO A 584 -30.89 -1.16 35.66
CA PRO A 584 -30.50 -2.13 34.66
C PRO A 584 -29.62 -1.41 33.59
N MET A 585 -28.37 -1.84 33.42
CA MET A 585 -27.50 -1.30 32.40
C MET A 585 -27.87 -1.90 31.04
N LEU A 586 -28.40 -1.10 30.14
CA LEU A 586 -28.78 -1.50 28.79
C LEU A 586 -27.56 -1.45 27.84
N PHE A 587 -26.47 -0.79 28.24
CA PHE A 587 -25.22 -0.66 27.51
C PHE A 587 -24.10 -1.54 28.10
N PRO A 588 -23.08 -1.89 27.32
CA PRO A 588 -21.98 -2.70 27.77
C PRO A 588 -21.17 -2.03 28.92
N VAL A 589 -20.95 -2.79 29.98
CA VAL A 589 -20.01 -2.46 31.06
C VAL A 589 -18.84 -3.41 30.94
N VAL A 590 -17.66 -2.87 30.62
CA VAL A 590 -16.44 -3.67 30.39
C VAL A 590 -16.00 -4.33 31.69
N THR A 591 -15.74 -5.64 31.64
CA THR A 591 -15.28 -6.43 32.78
C THR A 591 -13.81 -6.79 32.70
N ASP A 592 -13.41 -7.39 31.57
CA ASP A 592 -12.06 -7.85 31.38
C ASP A 592 -11.24 -6.77 30.67
N GLY A 593 -9.98 -6.52 31.11
CA GLY A 593 -9.14 -5.45 30.60
C GLY A 593 -9.54 -4.04 31.04
N ALA A 594 -10.56 -3.89 31.89
CA ALA A 594 -11.04 -2.58 32.35
C ALA A 594 -9.92 -1.71 32.99
N ALA A 595 -9.00 -2.34 33.73
CA ALA A 595 -7.89 -1.64 34.39
C ALA A 595 -6.94 -0.97 33.37
N ASP A 596 -6.60 -1.64 32.27
CA ASP A 596 -5.69 -1.10 31.24
C ASP A 596 -6.39 0.02 30.47
N ILE A 597 -7.68 -0.14 30.17
CA ILE A 597 -8.49 0.90 29.51
C ILE A 597 -8.59 2.13 30.45
N ALA A 598 -8.92 1.91 31.70
CA ALA A 598 -9.01 2.96 32.71
C ALA A 598 -7.68 3.71 32.87
N ALA A 599 -6.56 2.98 32.99
CA ALA A 599 -5.22 3.57 33.07
C ALA A 599 -4.91 4.43 31.87
N THR A 600 -5.17 3.93 30.68
CA THR A 600 -4.92 4.62 29.40
C THR A 600 -5.77 5.88 29.25
N TYR A 601 -7.07 5.77 29.40
CA TYR A 601 -7.99 6.91 29.22
C TYR A 601 -7.94 7.93 30.37
N THR A 602 -7.48 7.53 31.54
CA THR A 602 -7.15 8.47 32.63
C THR A 602 -6.04 9.45 32.21
N LEU A 603 -5.08 9.04 31.37
CA LEU A 603 -4.08 9.95 30.82
C LEU A 603 -4.74 11.08 29.99
N LEU A 604 -5.79 10.73 29.26
CA LEU A 604 -6.56 11.65 28.40
C LEU A 604 -7.63 12.44 29.19
N ALA A 605 -7.99 11.98 30.38
CA ALA A 605 -9.02 12.59 31.24
C ALA A 605 -8.53 13.75 32.09
N ARG A 606 -7.25 14.07 32.10
CA ARG A 606 -6.68 15.08 33.02
C ARG A 606 -7.14 16.50 32.72
N GLY A 607 -7.60 17.20 33.77
CA GLY A 607 -8.18 18.53 33.65
C GLY A 607 -7.18 19.68 33.54
N LEU A 608 -7.68 20.88 33.15
CA LEU A 608 -7.01 22.17 33.22
C LEU A 608 -6.95 22.63 34.68
N GLY A 609 -6.06 22.08 35.50
CA GLY A 609 -5.76 22.64 36.82
C GLY A 609 -4.51 23.50 36.74
N PRO A 610 -4.38 24.61 37.51
CA PRO A 610 -3.14 25.33 37.56
C PRO A 610 -2.07 24.35 38.08
N ALA A 611 -1.20 23.93 37.16
CA ALA A 611 0.03 23.21 37.45
C ALA A 611 -0.07 22.11 38.52
N SER A 612 -1.06 21.21 38.39
CA SER A 612 -0.94 19.97 39.14
C SER A 612 0.11 19.12 38.41
N PRO A 613 1.34 19.01 38.99
CA PRO A 613 2.34 18.18 38.37
C PRO A 613 1.80 16.76 38.33
N TRP A 614 1.80 16.19 37.18
CA TRP A 614 1.63 14.76 36.95
C TRP A 614 2.66 14.01 37.82
N PRO A 615 2.35 13.09 38.61
CA PRO A 615 1.23 12.18 38.89
C PRO A 615 0.45 12.50 40.20
N ARG A 616 0.52 13.74 40.72
CA ARG A 616 -0.04 14.09 42.02
C ARG A 616 -1.55 14.37 42.04
N SER A 617 -2.20 14.46 40.85
CA SER A 617 -3.65 14.56 40.82
C SER A 617 -4.25 13.15 40.89
N ALA A 618 -5.14 12.91 41.82
CA ALA A 618 -5.98 11.72 41.84
C ALA A 618 -6.65 11.54 40.47
N PRO A 619 -6.81 10.32 39.97
CA PRO A 619 -7.56 10.08 38.75
C PRO A 619 -8.99 10.65 38.92
N PRO A 620 -9.60 11.19 37.85
CA PRO A 620 -10.98 11.65 37.92
C PRO A 620 -11.88 10.50 38.36
N LEU A 621 -12.85 10.79 39.23
CA LEU A 621 -13.82 9.78 39.65
C LEU A 621 -14.84 9.45 38.55
N HIS A 622 -14.94 10.34 37.53
CA HIS A 622 -15.80 10.21 36.37
C HIS A 622 -15.23 10.99 35.19
N ALA A 623 -15.30 10.41 33.99
CA ALA A 623 -14.95 11.10 32.75
C ALA A 623 -15.74 10.52 31.56
N GLU A 624 -16.18 11.37 30.66
CA GLU A 624 -16.86 10.93 29.42
C GLU A 624 -16.11 11.45 28.21
N PHE A 625 -16.01 10.60 27.17
CA PHE A 625 -15.36 10.92 25.88
C PHE A 625 -16.36 10.61 24.76
N LEU A 626 -16.56 11.58 23.87
CA LEU A 626 -17.31 11.36 22.65
C LEU A 626 -16.32 11.10 21.49
N ILE A 627 -16.41 9.88 20.94
CA ILE A 627 -15.56 9.37 19.89
C ILE A 627 -16.40 9.26 18.61
N ASP A 628 -15.88 9.80 17.49
CA ASP A 628 -16.56 9.75 16.20
C ASP A 628 -16.48 8.39 15.51
N ARG A 629 -17.18 8.24 14.39
CA ARG A 629 -17.22 6.99 13.61
C ARG A 629 -15.85 6.63 13.00
N GLN A 630 -14.91 7.55 12.88
CA GLN A 630 -13.57 7.30 12.40
C GLN A 630 -12.62 6.84 13.51
N GLY A 631 -13.00 7.00 14.78
CA GLY A 631 -12.19 6.62 15.94
C GLY A 631 -11.38 7.77 16.54
N TYR A 632 -11.79 9.03 16.31
CA TYR A 632 -11.19 10.20 16.96
C TYR A 632 -12.00 10.66 18.15
N ILE A 633 -11.35 10.99 19.28
CA ILE A 633 -11.95 11.67 20.42
C ILE A 633 -12.22 13.11 19.99
N ARG A 634 -13.50 13.52 19.99
CA ARG A 634 -13.96 14.82 19.49
C ARG A 634 -14.33 15.77 20.61
N ALA A 635 -14.78 15.27 21.73
CA ALA A 635 -15.12 16.05 22.91
C ALA A 635 -14.90 15.23 24.18
N ARG A 636 -14.72 15.92 25.27
CA ARG A 636 -14.47 15.33 26.59
C ARG A 636 -15.20 16.12 27.67
N TRP A 637 -15.88 15.43 28.56
CA TRP A 637 -16.48 16.02 29.73
C TRP A 637 -15.95 15.41 31.02
N LEU A 638 -15.61 16.30 31.98
CA LEU A 638 -15.25 15.96 33.35
C LEU A 638 -16.17 16.73 34.29
N PRO A 639 -16.78 16.10 35.29
CA PRO A 639 -17.57 16.82 36.31
C PRO A 639 -16.79 17.95 36.96
N GLY A 640 -17.40 19.13 37.08
CA GLY A 640 -16.75 20.31 37.63
C GLY A 640 -15.82 21.07 36.68
N SER A 641 -15.69 20.65 35.42
CA SER A 641 -14.97 21.44 34.41
C SER A 641 -15.76 22.72 34.06
N PRO A 642 -15.07 23.85 33.83
CA PRO A 642 -15.75 25.08 33.43
C PRO A 642 -16.35 24.97 32.03
N GLY A 643 -17.51 25.60 31.80
CA GLY A 643 -18.17 25.69 30.51
C GLY A 643 -19.38 24.77 30.38
N PRO A 644 -19.85 24.52 29.13
CA PRO A 644 -20.97 23.61 28.87
C PRO A 644 -20.67 22.21 29.42
N ALA A 645 -21.68 21.61 30.04
CA ALA A 645 -21.54 20.33 30.73
C ALA A 645 -22.54 19.32 30.20
N TRP A 646 -22.17 18.03 30.17
CA TRP A 646 -23.06 16.93 29.78
C TRP A 646 -23.93 16.41 30.93
N ASP A 647 -23.82 17.03 32.09
CA ASP A 647 -24.77 16.83 33.21
C ASP A 647 -26.21 17.11 32.78
N ARG A 648 -26.39 17.95 31.75
CA ARG A 648 -27.67 18.05 31.03
C ARG A 648 -27.64 17.12 29.82
N LEU A 649 -28.48 16.13 29.81
CA LEU A 649 -28.58 15.19 28.68
C LEU A 649 -28.85 15.88 27.34
N ALA A 650 -29.61 16.99 27.34
CA ALA A 650 -29.81 17.82 26.14
C ALA A 650 -28.51 18.33 25.53
N THR A 651 -27.56 18.80 26.36
CA THR A 651 -26.26 19.26 25.86
C THR A 651 -25.47 18.10 25.21
N LEU A 652 -25.48 16.91 25.80
CA LEU A 652 -24.83 15.72 25.21
C LEU A 652 -25.49 15.34 23.88
N THR A 653 -26.82 15.28 23.83
CA THR A 653 -27.54 14.91 22.60
C THR A 653 -27.32 15.93 21.47
N ASP A 654 -27.26 17.21 21.81
CA ASP A 654 -26.92 18.26 20.83
C ASP A 654 -25.51 18.04 20.22
N GLN A 655 -24.51 17.68 21.05
CA GLN A 655 -23.17 17.40 20.55
C GLN A 655 -23.11 16.14 19.69
N ILE A 656 -23.85 15.09 20.07
CA ILE A 656 -24.01 13.89 19.26
C ILE A 656 -24.62 14.23 17.89
N GLN A 657 -25.69 15.05 17.87
CA GLN A 657 -26.33 15.46 16.62
C GLN A 657 -25.43 16.35 15.72
N ILE A 658 -24.61 17.20 16.33
CA ILE A 658 -23.60 17.97 15.59
C ILE A 658 -22.61 17.01 14.91
N LEU A 659 -22.11 16.05 15.65
CA LEU A 659 -21.14 15.07 15.16
C LEU A 659 -21.73 14.12 14.12
N ASP A 660 -23.00 13.72 14.28
CA ASP A 660 -23.71 12.85 13.34
C ASP A 660 -23.90 13.51 11.96
N LYS A 661 -24.13 14.83 11.92
CA LYS A 661 -24.31 15.63 10.69
C LYS A 661 -22.99 16.01 10.02
N GLU A 662 -21.88 15.86 10.71
CA GLU A 662 -20.57 16.24 10.18
C GLU A 662 -20.10 15.25 9.12
N THR A 663 -19.64 15.76 7.97
CA THR A 663 -18.90 14.93 7.02
C THR A 663 -17.54 14.57 7.62
N PRO A 664 -17.07 13.31 7.49
CA PRO A 664 -15.78 12.90 8.04
C PRO A 664 -14.66 13.85 7.62
N ALA A 665 -14.00 14.47 8.58
CA ALA A 665 -12.95 15.47 8.34
C ALA A 665 -11.60 14.86 7.93
N GLY A 666 -11.47 13.54 8.01
CA GLY A 666 -10.26 12.80 7.64
C GLY A 666 -10.51 11.28 7.60
N PRO A 667 -9.56 10.53 7.05
CA PRO A 667 -9.64 9.07 7.09
C PRO A 667 -9.58 8.56 8.53
N ALA A 668 -10.01 7.31 8.75
CA ALA A 668 -9.78 6.62 10.00
C ALA A 668 -8.26 6.60 10.33
N PRO A 669 -7.88 6.62 11.62
CA PRO A 669 -6.47 6.50 11.99
C PRO A 669 -5.84 5.28 11.33
N ASP A 670 -4.65 5.48 10.73
CA ASP A 670 -3.91 4.41 10.06
C ASP A 670 -3.37 3.42 11.12
N GLU A 671 -4.03 2.28 11.24
CA GLU A 671 -3.70 1.23 12.19
C GLU A 671 -3.22 -0.05 11.48
N HIS A 672 -2.59 0.08 10.31
CA HIS A 672 -2.05 -1.10 9.63
C HIS A 672 -1.00 -1.78 10.50
N VAL A 673 -1.44 -2.80 11.19
CA VAL A 673 -0.63 -3.81 11.88
C VAL A 673 -0.70 -5.07 11.04
N HIS A 674 0.43 -5.49 10.54
CA HIS A 674 0.60 -6.77 9.84
C HIS A 674 1.60 -7.64 10.55
#